data_9280fcaa04b43a2b6938bceffc11b547
#
_entry.id   9280fcaa04b43a2b6938bceffc11b547
#
_cell.length_a   1.000
_cell.length_b   1.000
_cell.length_c   1.000
_cell.angle_alpha   90.00
_cell.angle_beta   90.00
_cell.angle_gamma   90.00
#
_symmetry.space_group_name_H-M   'P 1'
#
loop_
_entity.id
_entity.type
_entity.pdbx_description
1 polymer ?
#
loop_
_entity_poly.entity_id
_entity_poly.type
_entity_poly.pdbx_seq_one_letter_code
_entity_poly.pdbx_strand_id
1 'polypeptide(L)'
;MPKAIWLTTVLLHAGVVAGAALTAPSIPLAQKPVLQPDPAYGRSGPVLWGVLLVRFRPEHTPWQLLRMETLPVRVLRVEPLLPPRLWQFLQARSTLQSTARRAAIAAAAEPLLRTVVLEYADPLPPEQVAQRLRKGCPAVEVAEPYSIALPCREPNDPLLPRQQLLRTIAALQAWELSQGDSTVVIGIVDTGVFPAHEDLHGSLHYNRGEIPFNGIDDDGNGYVDDFFGYNFTAAEDGISPGDPYNPGEGHGTAVAGIAAATTNNGIGIAGIGYRCRLFPVKASPVGVPAIYYGYQGILYCAAMGFAVINCSWGSPTYSCIQQSVIDFALASGSLVVAAAGNTPVATSTWYPAGYAGVLGVGNTTPEDRLLPYSARGLGVGILAPGEGAWTTDNGGGYTTFGGTSAAAPVVAGAAALLRAYRRELDPLQALALLRRTAEDIGAENPESAVVLPGRLNLWMALASDPLEMPGLVLPQLVVTNAAGALLQRWSAGDTLWLWVQVRNVLGSGSALQARLRAAAGAVDAVELLDTLRELPLLPANSISRIGPFRVFPRRQTTDPLLLRLECRDSTGWYRDVLFVRFVPVPNFTIFGNAVAQFSIADDGALGFADFPDNTLGIGFRYRDACGLLYSGGLFAGSDNRIVSAAPSLFGRDSDFAVLKPFAPPEVTSNVLSDANAPESHRIGLRLEQRFLGFVAESSAVARLLITLENASSGTFADLGAAYFMDWDLGTGGRANSARLFTEALQPEIALPHCAEVIEREGYPSVGACVVAVDTPATPQCAGFAAALFYGDADRVQKQRLLTAGTTVQPIDSGDVALVAGMRFTGELHPGQRRRFLLCFGAAESSSALSALFHQCIADARALAVEAPPAPPVLLRWQLPGILTGTLPKPGEWRLELWDILGRALLTATLTVAPDGRFQLPLPSLPAGIYAVQLWQHRMHFRTVLAVPP
;
A
#
# COMPACT_ATOMS: atom_id res chain seq x y z
N MET A 1 39.93 -9.39 -62.34
CA MET A 1 38.88 -9.20 -63.39
C MET A 1 37.78 -10.23 -63.44
N PRO A 2 37.84 -11.49 -62.92
CA PRO A 2 36.66 -12.37 -62.91
C PRO A 2 35.57 -12.00 -61.95
N LYS A 3 35.86 -11.31 -60.83
CA LYS A 3 34.83 -10.96 -59.77
C LYS A 3 33.87 -9.84 -60.22
N ALA A 4 34.25 -8.92 -61.06
CA ALA A 4 33.39 -7.79 -61.45
C ALA A 4 32.32 -8.20 -62.50
N ILE A 5 32.57 -9.18 -63.32
CA ILE A 5 31.59 -9.69 -64.31
C ILE A 5 30.48 -10.51 -63.63
N TRP A 6 30.83 -11.18 -62.56
CA TRP A 6 29.85 -11.97 -61.78
C TRP A 6 28.81 -11.06 -61.05
N LEU A 7 29.25 -9.91 -60.58
CA LEU A 7 28.34 -8.98 -59.86
C LEU A 7 27.32 -8.34 -60.82
N THR A 8 27.71 -8.06 -62.06
CA THR A 8 26.83 -7.44 -63.09
C THR A 8 25.71 -8.43 -63.52
N THR A 9 26.03 -9.70 -63.66
CA THR A 9 25.04 -10.74 -64.07
C THR A 9 24.03 -11.04 -62.93
N VAL A 10 24.46 -10.93 -61.66
CA VAL A 10 23.58 -11.11 -60.50
C VAL A 10 22.60 -9.96 -60.36
N LEU A 11 22.99 -8.73 -60.66
CA LEU A 11 22.14 -7.55 -60.58
C LEU A 11 21.09 -7.46 -61.72
N LEU A 12 21.36 -8.02 -62.93
CA LEU A 12 20.37 -8.11 -63.99
C LEU A 12 19.27 -9.11 -63.69
N HIS A 13 19.54 -10.16 -62.90
CA HIS A 13 18.51 -11.12 -62.43
C HIS A 13 17.72 -10.61 -61.25
N ALA A 14 18.26 -9.70 -60.41
CA ALA A 14 17.54 -9.09 -59.30
C ALA A 14 16.39 -8.17 -59.75
N GLY A 15 16.53 -7.54 -60.95
CA GLY A 15 15.47 -6.66 -61.46
C GLY A 15 14.23 -7.39 -61.97
N VAL A 16 14.31 -8.69 -62.25
CA VAL A 16 13.17 -9.52 -62.77
C VAL A 16 12.47 -10.25 -61.65
N VAL A 17 13.09 -10.40 -60.46
CA VAL A 17 12.53 -11.17 -59.33
C VAL A 17 11.83 -10.29 -58.29
N ALA A 18 11.99 -8.97 -58.39
CA ALA A 18 11.23 -8.04 -57.57
C ALA A 18 9.71 -8.00 -57.89
N GLY A 19 9.25 -8.76 -58.91
CA GLY A 19 7.85 -8.83 -59.29
C GLY A 19 7.02 -9.99 -58.68
N ALA A 20 7.63 -10.90 -57.90
CA ALA A 20 6.88 -11.91 -57.19
C ALA A 20 6.71 -11.46 -55.71
N ALA A 21 5.75 -10.61 -55.51
CA ALA A 21 5.41 -9.99 -54.21
C ALA A 21 5.03 -11.08 -53.22
N LEU A 22 5.76 -11.10 -52.09
CA LEU A 22 5.18 -11.44 -50.79
C LEU A 22 4.25 -10.28 -50.43
N THR A 23 2.98 -10.35 -50.84
CA THR A 23 1.95 -9.31 -50.63
C THR A 23 1.33 -9.42 -49.24
N ALA A 24 2.08 -9.10 -48.21
CA ALA A 24 1.49 -8.59 -47.00
C ALA A 24 1.59 -7.06 -47.00
N PRO A 25 0.60 -6.30 -46.63
CA PRO A 25 0.69 -4.85 -46.58
C PRO A 25 1.82 -4.48 -45.59
N SER A 26 2.91 -3.94 -46.15
CA SER A 26 4.03 -3.45 -45.33
C SER A 26 3.64 -2.11 -44.71
N ILE A 27 3.68 -1.99 -43.40
CA ILE A 27 3.61 -0.71 -42.74
C ILE A 27 4.87 0.10 -43.09
N PRO A 28 4.77 1.36 -43.52
CA PRO A 28 5.93 2.22 -43.78
C PRO A 28 6.86 2.29 -42.56
N LEU A 29 8.18 2.37 -42.78
CA LEU A 29 9.17 2.42 -41.68
C LEU A 29 8.85 3.52 -40.66
N ALA A 30 8.32 4.66 -41.09
CA ALA A 30 7.95 5.78 -40.23
C ALA A 30 6.72 5.49 -39.31
N GLN A 31 5.99 4.42 -39.58
CA GLN A 31 4.82 3.99 -38.81
C GLN A 31 5.09 2.73 -37.97
N LYS A 32 6.31 2.21 -37.99
CA LYS A 32 6.68 1.05 -37.19
C LYS A 32 6.99 1.47 -35.76
N PRO A 33 6.63 0.61 -34.79
CA PRO A 33 6.96 0.85 -33.38
C PRO A 33 8.47 1.04 -33.18
N VAL A 34 8.83 2.03 -32.37
CA VAL A 34 10.20 2.34 -31.98
C VAL A 34 10.48 1.74 -30.61
N LEU A 35 11.48 0.89 -30.55
CA LEU A 35 11.98 0.33 -29.29
C LEU A 35 13.15 1.15 -28.77
N GLN A 36 13.18 1.28 -27.44
CA GLN A 36 14.16 2.07 -26.73
C GLN A 36 15.50 1.38 -26.50
N PRO A 37 16.55 2.12 -26.11
CA PRO A 37 17.78 1.54 -25.60
C PRO A 37 17.48 0.51 -24.50
N ASP A 38 18.13 -0.64 -24.56
CA ASP A 38 17.98 -1.71 -23.58
C ASP A 38 19.35 -2.34 -23.28
N PRO A 39 19.95 -2.03 -22.10
CA PRO A 39 21.24 -2.58 -21.70
C PRO A 39 21.26 -4.09 -21.59
N ALA A 40 20.15 -4.74 -21.28
CA ALA A 40 20.05 -6.20 -21.21
C ALA A 40 20.38 -6.88 -22.55
N TYR A 41 20.20 -6.16 -23.67
CA TYR A 41 20.56 -6.61 -25.02
C TYR A 41 21.79 -5.90 -25.58
N GLY A 42 22.52 -5.12 -24.78
CA GLY A 42 23.68 -4.34 -25.20
C GLY A 42 23.34 -3.21 -26.16
N ARG A 43 22.09 -2.72 -26.12
CA ARG A 43 21.56 -1.70 -27.01
C ARG A 43 21.67 -0.32 -26.36
N SER A 44 22.32 0.63 -27.09
CA SER A 44 22.53 1.99 -26.60
C SER A 44 21.66 3.06 -27.28
N GLY A 45 20.82 2.67 -28.27
CA GLY A 45 19.98 3.59 -29.02
C GLY A 45 18.61 3.00 -29.41
N PRO A 46 17.69 3.87 -29.91
CA PRO A 46 16.38 3.43 -30.35
C PRO A 46 16.46 2.62 -31.66
N VAL A 47 15.60 1.62 -31.81
CA VAL A 47 15.51 0.74 -32.99
C VAL A 47 14.06 0.55 -33.42
N LEU A 48 13.83 0.19 -34.68
CA LEU A 48 12.52 -0.14 -35.22
C LEU A 48 12.14 -1.60 -34.88
N TRP A 49 10.94 -1.80 -34.38
CA TRP A 49 10.36 -3.13 -34.24
C TRP A 49 10.10 -3.77 -35.62
N GLY A 50 10.38 -5.05 -35.72
CA GLY A 50 10.13 -5.80 -36.93
C GLY A 50 11.05 -5.50 -38.09
N VAL A 51 12.19 -4.81 -37.86
CA VAL A 51 13.17 -4.44 -38.92
C VAL A 51 14.59 -4.74 -38.45
N LEU A 52 15.37 -5.36 -39.34
CA LEU A 52 16.81 -5.63 -39.13
C LEU A 52 17.62 -5.15 -40.32
N LEU A 53 18.88 -4.84 -40.05
CA LEU A 53 19.94 -4.81 -41.06
C LEU A 53 20.65 -6.16 -41.08
N VAL A 54 20.66 -6.81 -42.25
CA VAL A 54 21.25 -8.15 -42.39
C VAL A 54 22.27 -8.14 -43.50
N ARG A 55 23.54 -8.46 -43.19
CA ARG A 55 24.59 -8.64 -44.13
C ARG A 55 24.91 -10.11 -44.32
N PHE A 56 24.98 -10.54 -45.60
CA PHE A 56 25.31 -11.90 -45.95
C PHE A 56 26.79 -12.06 -46.26
N ARG A 57 27.34 -13.26 -46.13
CA ARG A 57 28.71 -13.60 -46.48
C ARG A 57 28.99 -13.45 -47.98
N PRO A 58 30.23 -13.19 -48.39
CA PRO A 58 30.54 -12.96 -49.81
C PRO A 58 30.17 -14.08 -50.77
N GLU A 59 30.11 -15.31 -50.28
CA GLU A 59 29.80 -16.53 -51.07
C GLU A 59 28.29 -16.67 -51.35
N HIS A 60 27.45 -15.87 -50.69
CA HIS A 60 26.01 -15.98 -50.81
C HIS A 60 25.39 -14.67 -51.27
N THR A 61 24.41 -14.79 -52.17
CA THR A 61 23.61 -13.63 -52.57
C THR A 61 22.32 -13.57 -51.72
N PRO A 62 21.92 -12.38 -51.23
CA PRO A 62 20.68 -12.23 -50.46
C PRO A 62 19.47 -12.87 -51.14
N TRP A 63 19.36 -12.77 -52.45
CA TRP A 63 18.22 -13.21 -53.27
C TRP A 63 18.12 -14.72 -53.45
N GLN A 64 19.25 -15.43 -53.40
CA GLN A 64 19.23 -16.92 -53.44
C GLN A 64 18.71 -17.51 -52.12
N LEU A 65 19.04 -16.90 -50.99
CA LEU A 65 18.66 -17.39 -49.68
C LEU A 65 17.19 -17.09 -49.33
N LEU A 66 16.68 -15.99 -49.88
CA LEU A 66 15.28 -15.58 -49.66
C LEU A 66 14.27 -16.46 -50.45
N ARG A 67 14.74 -17.17 -51.48
CA ARG A 67 13.94 -18.17 -52.23
C ARG A 67 13.88 -19.54 -51.55
N MET A 68 14.72 -19.78 -50.55
CA MET A 68 14.84 -21.09 -49.92
C MET A 68 14.09 -21.06 -48.58
N GLU A 69 12.90 -20.95 -48.40
CA GLU A 69 12.02 -21.09 -47.18
C GLU A 69 12.72 -21.51 -45.85
N THR A 70 14.03 -21.29 -45.73
CA THR A 70 14.92 -21.84 -44.69
C THR A 70 15.40 -20.79 -43.68
N LEU A 71 14.93 -19.54 -43.75
CA LEU A 71 15.28 -18.55 -42.72
C LEU A 71 14.48 -18.87 -41.45
N PRO A 72 15.13 -18.83 -40.28
CA PRO A 72 14.47 -19.17 -39.00
C PRO A 72 13.52 -18.07 -38.50
N VAL A 73 13.05 -17.19 -39.39
CA VAL A 73 12.16 -16.07 -39.12
C VAL A 73 11.17 -15.86 -40.27
N ARG A 74 9.97 -15.42 -39.98
CA ARG A 74 8.95 -15.10 -41.00
C ARG A 74 9.24 -13.74 -41.60
N VAL A 75 9.84 -13.74 -42.82
CA VAL A 75 10.19 -12.53 -43.57
C VAL A 75 8.93 -11.95 -44.24
N LEU A 76 8.72 -10.65 -44.09
CA LEU A 76 7.65 -9.89 -44.75
C LEU A 76 8.15 -9.16 -45.97
N ARG A 77 9.31 -8.51 -45.88
CA ARG A 77 9.91 -7.68 -46.95
C ARG A 77 11.42 -7.68 -46.86
N VAL A 78 12.07 -7.54 -48.03
CA VAL A 78 13.53 -7.38 -48.10
C VAL A 78 13.85 -6.32 -49.14
N GLU A 79 14.65 -5.34 -48.72
CA GLU A 79 15.15 -4.29 -49.60
C GLU A 79 16.68 -4.21 -49.53
N PRO A 80 17.38 -4.03 -50.66
CA PRO A 80 18.81 -3.78 -50.60
C PRO A 80 19.12 -2.45 -49.95
N LEU A 81 20.11 -2.42 -49.01
CA LEU A 81 20.55 -1.19 -48.36
C LEU A 81 21.17 -0.21 -49.41
N LEU A 82 21.89 -0.72 -50.37
CA LEU A 82 22.36 0.01 -51.55
C LEU A 82 21.54 -0.41 -52.77
N PRO A 83 20.55 0.41 -53.21
CA PRO A 83 19.68 0.08 -54.35
C PRO A 83 20.50 -0.11 -55.64
N PRO A 84 20.18 -1.11 -56.46
CA PRO A 84 20.94 -1.42 -57.71
C PRO A 84 21.03 -0.20 -58.67
N ARG A 85 19.97 0.56 -58.79
CA ARG A 85 19.95 1.79 -59.63
C ARG A 85 20.92 2.87 -59.13
N LEU A 86 20.98 3.02 -57.79
CA LEU A 86 21.92 3.95 -57.18
C LEU A 86 23.37 3.49 -57.39
N TRP A 87 23.63 2.19 -57.28
CA TRP A 87 24.95 1.64 -57.51
C TRP A 87 25.39 1.81 -58.98
N GLN A 88 24.52 1.52 -59.97
CA GLN A 88 24.79 1.76 -61.37
C GLN A 88 25.11 3.23 -61.67
N PHE A 89 24.35 4.14 -61.09
CA PHE A 89 24.60 5.57 -61.18
C PHE A 89 25.98 5.96 -60.63
N LEU A 90 26.32 5.44 -59.41
CA LEU A 90 27.64 5.69 -58.82
C LEU A 90 28.79 5.11 -59.64
N GLN A 91 28.63 3.93 -60.24
CA GLN A 91 29.59 3.32 -61.11
C GLN A 91 29.80 4.19 -62.37
N ALA A 92 28.76 4.63 -63.05
CA ALA A 92 28.81 5.51 -64.19
C ALA A 92 29.54 6.86 -63.87
N ARG A 93 29.21 7.47 -62.73
CA ARG A 93 29.83 8.71 -62.27
C ARG A 93 31.29 8.53 -61.86
N SER A 94 31.66 7.37 -61.35
CA SER A 94 33.03 7.07 -60.95
C SER A 94 34.01 6.90 -62.10
N THR A 95 33.52 6.72 -63.31
CA THR A 95 34.41 6.66 -64.57
C THR A 95 35.20 7.93 -64.74
N LEU A 96 34.74 9.08 -64.26
CA LEU A 96 35.41 10.37 -64.29
C LEU A 96 36.50 10.54 -63.21
N GLN A 97 36.74 9.53 -62.36
CA GLN A 97 37.69 9.59 -61.25
C GLN A 97 38.91 8.70 -61.49
N SER A 98 39.97 8.90 -60.65
CA SER A 98 41.20 8.08 -60.78
C SER A 98 40.89 6.59 -60.48
N THR A 99 41.73 5.68 -61.04
CA THR A 99 41.62 4.25 -60.91
C THR A 99 41.67 3.82 -59.43
N ALA A 100 42.54 4.48 -58.63
CA ALA A 100 42.63 4.21 -57.19
C ALA A 100 41.33 4.58 -56.43
N ARG A 101 40.68 5.71 -56.77
CA ARG A 101 39.42 6.12 -56.13
C ARG A 101 38.26 5.25 -56.58
N ARG A 102 38.20 4.78 -57.79
CA ARG A 102 37.22 3.79 -58.29
C ARG A 102 37.32 2.48 -57.52
N ALA A 103 38.55 2.00 -57.35
CA ALA A 103 38.78 0.76 -56.55
C ALA A 103 38.38 0.93 -55.10
N ALA A 104 38.66 2.06 -54.49
CA ALA A 104 38.23 2.35 -53.12
C ALA A 104 36.70 2.43 -52.98
N ILE A 105 35.99 3.07 -53.92
CA ILE A 105 34.51 3.11 -53.94
C ILE A 105 33.93 1.69 -54.11
N ALA A 106 34.50 0.90 -55.02
CA ALA A 106 34.03 -0.47 -55.22
C ALA A 106 34.26 -1.36 -53.97
N ALA A 107 35.40 -1.21 -53.29
CA ALA A 107 35.69 -1.92 -52.07
C ALA A 107 34.76 -1.52 -50.92
N ALA A 108 34.46 -0.24 -50.80
CA ALA A 108 33.52 0.28 -49.77
C ALA A 108 32.07 -0.12 -50.07
N ALA A 109 31.67 -0.23 -51.31
CA ALA A 109 30.31 -0.62 -51.73
C ALA A 109 30.05 -2.12 -51.56
N GLU A 110 31.09 -2.95 -51.63
CA GLU A 110 30.95 -4.41 -51.54
C GLU A 110 30.16 -4.91 -50.35
N PRO A 111 30.47 -4.51 -49.10
CA PRO A 111 29.67 -4.91 -47.93
C PRO A 111 28.23 -4.39 -48.01
N LEU A 112 28.00 -3.19 -48.54
CA LEU A 112 26.66 -2.58 -48.65
C LEU A 112 25.78 -3.30 -49.67
N LEU A 113 26.35 -3.81 -50.74
CA LEU A 113 25.65 -4.60 -51.76
C LEU A 113 25.16 -5.96 -51.24
N ARG A 114 25.77 -6.46 -50.19
CA ARG A 114 25.38 -7.69 -49.51
C ARG A 114 24.48 -7.44 -48.29
N THR A 115 24.19 -6.18 -47.98
CA THR A 115 23.36 -5.77 -46.83
C THR A 115 21.95 -5.47 -47.32
N VAL A 116 20.96 -5.96 -46.56
CA VAL A 116 19.54 -5.72 -46.81
C VAL A 116 18.87 -5.17 -45.57
N VAL A 117 17.81 -4.40 -45.80
CA VAL A 117 16.80 -4.10 -44.79
C VAL A 117 15.78 -5.23 -44.86
N LEU A 118 15.63 -5.97 -43.77
CA LEU A 118 14.76 -7.15 -43.63
C LEU A 118 13.64 -6.82 -42.67
N GLU A 119 12.40 -6.86 -43.16
CA GLU A 119 11.20 -6.78 -42.33
C GLU A 119 10.70 -8.18 -41.98
N TYR A 120 10.32 -8.41 -40.72
CA TYR A 120 9.89 -9.68 -40.22
C TYR A 120 8.61 -9.59 -39.38
N ALA A 121 7.87 -10.71 -39.24
CA ALA A 121 6.65 -10.85 -38.45
C ALA A 121 6.82 -11.83 -37.29
N ASP A 122 7.95 -11.77 -36.61
CA ASP A 122 8.17 -12.56 -35.38
C ASP A 122 7.87 -11.67 -34.15
N PRO A 123 7.18 -12.17 -33.11
CA PRO A 123 6.86 -11.40 -31.93
C PRO A 123 8.06 -11.15 -30.98
N LEU A 124 9.23 -11.64 -31.35
CA LEU A 124 10.45 -11.47 -30.56
C LEU A 124 11.10 -10.09 -30.77
N PRO A 125 11.79 -9.53 -29.74
CA PRO A 125 12.62 -8.33 -29.90
C PRO A 125 13.66 -8.45 -31.03
N PRO A 126 13.99 -7.33 -31.71
CA PRO A 126 14.92 -7.33 -32.86
C PRO A 126 16.27 -7.97 -32.55
N GLU A 127 16.79 -7.81 -31.34
CA GLU A 127 18.06 -8.39 -30.89
C GLU A 127 17.98 -9.92 -30.86
N GLN A 128 16.89 -10.48 -30.39
CA GLN A 128 16.69 -11.94 -30.33
C GLN A 128 16.50 -12.52 -31.72
N VAL A 129 15.77 -11.79 -32.58
CA VAL A 129 15.61 -12.19 -34.00
C VAL A 129 16.94 -12.11 -34.73
N ALA A 130 17.73 -11.06 -34.51
CA ALA A 130 19.07 -10.92 -35.07
C ALA A 130 19.99 -12.07 -34.59
N GLN A 131 19.95 -12.42 -33.33
CA GLN A 131 20.71 -13.55 -32.77
C GLN A 131 20.25 -14.89 -33.35
N ARG A 132 18.94 -15.11 -33.54
CA ARG A 132 18.37 -16.29 -34.14
C ARG A 132 18.82 -16.45 -35.60
N LEU A 133 18.83 -15.34 -36.34
CA LEU A 133 19.34 -15.33 -37.72
C LEU A 133 20.83 -15.68 -37.79
N ARG A 134 21.66 -15.10 -36.95
CA ARG A 134 23.12 -15.38 -36.92
C ARG A 134 23.43 -16.83 -36.55
N LYS A 135 22.65 -17.42 -35.59
CA LYS A 135 22.84 -18.81 -35.16
C LYS A 135 22.23 -19.83 -36.14
N GLY A 136 21.07 -19.50 -36.73
CA GLY A 136 20.29 -20.43 -37.54
C GLY A 136 20.57 -20.38 -39.02
N CYS A 137 21.30 -19.35 -39.53
CA CYS A 137 21.64 -19.22 -40.95
C CYS A 137 23.13 -18.95 -41.12
N PRO A 138 23.96 -19.96 -41.53
CA PRO A 138 25.39 -19.81 -41.72
C PRO A 138 25.79 -18.78 -42.79
N ALA A 139 24.88 -18.45 -43.70
CA ALA A 139 25.10 -17.43 -44.75
C ALA A 139 25.02 -15.99 -44.20
N VAL A 140 24.47 -15.77 -43.00
CA VAL A 140 24.43 -14.45 -42.38
C VAL A 140 25.78 -14.16 -41.76
N GLU A 141 26.38 -13.04 -42.13
CA GLU A 141 27.60 -12.51 -41.54
C GLU A 141 27.30 -11.61 -40.35
N VAL A 142 26.38 -10.66 -40.53
CA VAL A 142 25.92 -9.71 -39.51
C VAL A 142 24.41 -9.62 -39.58
N ALA A 143 23.77 -9.58 -38.43
CA ALA A 143 22.37 -9.17 -38.28
C ALA A 143 22.28 -8.26 -37.06
N GLU A 144 21.66 -7.10 -37.18
CA GLU A 144 21.53 -6.12 -36.13
C GLU A 144 20.19 -5.39 -36.25
N PRO A 145 19.63 -4.90 -35.13
CA PRO A 145 18.45 -4.05 -35.16
C PRO A 145 18.63 -2.82 -36.03
N TYR A 146 17.54 -2.35 -36.65
CA TYR A 146 17.57 -1.13 -37.45
C TYR A 146 17.55 0.08 -36.51
N SER A 147 18.71 0.70 -36.28
CA SER A 147 18.88 1.88 -35.44
C SER A 147 18.29 3.14 -36.09
N ILE A 148 17.64 3.97 -35.26
CA ILE A 148 17.10 5.26 -35.68
C ILE A 148 18.01 6.36 -35.16
N ALA A 149 18.37 7.29 -36.02
CA ALA A 149 19.00 8.54 -35.63
C ALA A 149 17.91 9.58 -35.35
N LEU A 150 17.94 10.21 -34.20
CA LEU A 150 17.06 11.31 -33.86
C LEU A 150 17.79 12.64 -34.02
N PRO A 151 17.15 13.71 -34.55
CA PRO A 151 17.74 15.03 -34.54
C PRO A 151 17.90 15.54 -33.10
N CYS A 152 19.13 15.81 -32.68
CA CYS A 152 19.41 16.38 -31.36
C CYS A 152 19.00 17.84 -31.31
N ARG A 153 17.81 18.16 -30.86
CA ARG A 153 17.35 19.52 -30.50
C ARG A 153 17.42 19.70 -29.01
N GLU A 154 18.61 19.91 -28.47
CA GLU A 154 18.73 20.28 -27.05
C GLU A 154 18.12 21.67 -26.84
N PRO A 155 17.35 21.89 -25.77
CA PRO A 155 16.91 23.22 -25.34
C PRO A 155 18.09 24.17 -25.15
N ASN A 156 17.86 25.48 -25.31
CA ASN A 156 18.89 26.51 -25.27
C ASN A 156 19.18 27.08 -23.87
N ASP A 157 18.68 26.42 -22.83
CA ASP A 157 18.81 26.85 -21.42
C ASP A 157 20.27 26.74 -20.97
N PRO A 158 20.90 27.79 -20.46
CA PRO A 158 22.34 27.84 -20.22
C PRO A 158 22.86 26.84 -19.19
N LEU A 159 22.01 26.43 -18.21
CA LEU A 159 22.36 25.47 -17.17
C LEU A 159 21.98 24.02 -17.52
N LEU A 160 21.38 23.75 -18.67
CA LEU A 160 21.04 22.40 -19.14
C LEU A 160 22.23 21.41 -19.04
N PRO A 161 23.49 21.79 -19.40
CA PRO A 161 24.60 20.87 -19.25
C PRO A 161 24.90 20.42 -17.82
N ARG A 162 24.43 21.15 -16.81
CA ARG A 162 24.54 20.83 -15.38
C ARG A 162 23.41 19.92 -14.88
N GLN A 163 22.32 19.78 -15.64
CA GLN A 163 21.17 18.96 -15.30
C GLN A 163 21.36 17.51 -15.77
N GLN A 164 22.32 16.80 -15.15
CA GLN A 164 22.65 15.41 -15.52
C GLN A 164 21.44 14.49 -15.42
N LEU A 165 20.55 14.74 -14.46
CA LEU A 165 19.32 13.97 -14.26
C LEU A 165 18.46 13.85 -15.53
N LEU A 166 18.41 14.87 -16.40
CA LEU A 166 17.64 14.86 -17.65
C LEU A 166 18.14 13.80 -18.64
N ARG A 167 19.46 13.58 -18.67
CA ARG A 167 20.07 12.52 -19.49
C ARG A 167 19.79 11.14 -18.90
N THR A 168 19.90 11.01 -17.57
CA THR A 168 19.66 9.75 -16.85
C THR A 168 18.25 9.24 -17.09
N ILE A 169 17.23 10.10 -17.00
CA ILE A 169 15.83 9.71 -17.24
C ILE A 169 15.43 9.70 -18.71
N ALA A 170 16.38 9.91 -19.64
CA ALA A 170 16.13 10.03 -21.08
C ALA A 170 15.12 11.13 -21.47
N ALA A 171 15.14 12.28 -20.75
CA ALA A 171 14.22 13.39 -21.02
C ALA A 171 14.47 14.04 -22.39
N LEU A 172 15.73 14.21 -22.79
CA LEU A 172 16.08 14.81 -24.08
C LEU A 172 15.48 14.02 -25.26
N GLN A 173 15.52 12.69 -25.17
CA GLN A 173 14.92 11.80 -26.17
C GLN A 173 13.38 11.84 -26.10
N ALA A 174 12.82 11.92 -24.88
CA ALA A 174 11.38 12.03 -24.67
C ALA A 174 10.80 13.31 -25.29
N TRP A 175 11.54 14.42 -25.23
CA TRP A 175 11.13 15.71 -25.78
C TRP A 175 11.09 15.74 -27.32
N GLU A 176 11.73 14.79 -27.98
CA GLU A 176 11.57 14.59 -29.44
C GLU A 176 10.18 13.99 -29.77
N LEU A 177 9.57 13.24 -28.84
CA LEU A 177 8.23 12.69 -29.01
C LEU A 177 7.15 13.69 -28.59
N SER A 178 7.38 14.41 -27.49
CA SER A 178 6.45 15.39 -26.95
C SER A 178 7.18 16.49 -26.20
N GLN A 179 6.82 17.73 -26.47
CA GLN A 179 7.26 18.90 -25.71
C GLN A 179 6.20 19.36 -24.68
N GLY A 180 5.27 18.49 -24.31
CA GLY A 180 4.21 18.82 -23.38
C GLY A 180 3.12 19.71 -23.97
N ASP A 181 2.17 20.08 -23.12
CA ASP A 181 1.01 20.89 -23.48
C ASP A 181 0.68 21.85 -22.34
N SER A 182 0.48 23.13 -22.66
CA SER A 182 0.17 24.18 -21.68
C SER A 182 -1.21 24.03 -21.00
N THR A 183 -2.04 23.13 -21.48
CA THR A 183 -3.31 22.78 -20.82
C THR A 183 -3.14 21.74 -19.71
N VAL A 184 -1.98 21.08 -19.64
CA VAL A 184 -1.64 20.12 -18.57
C VAL A 184 -0.95 20.87 -17.46
N VAL A 185 -1.57 20.85 -16.27
CA VAL A 185 -1.13 21.59 -15.09
C VAL A 185 -0.60 20.62 -14.03
N ILE A 186 0.51 21.00 -13.40
CA ILE A 186 1.10 20.36 -12.23
C ILE A 186 0.81 21.25 -11.01
N GLY A 187 -0.01 20.79 -10.09
CA GLY A 187 -0.20 21.44 -8.79
C GLY A 187 1.03 21.19 -7.91
N ILE A 188 1.71 22.24 -7.49
CA ILE A 188 2.85 22.16 -6.56
C ILE A 188 2.33 22.48 -5.15
N VAL A 189 1.94 21.43 -4.42
CA VAL A 189 1.48 21.56 -3.04
C VAL A 189 2.70 21.47 -2.12
N ASP A 190 3.16 22.64 -1.66
CA ASP A 190 4.44 22.73 -0.95
C ASP A 190 4.50 23.96 -0.02
N THR A 191 5.68 24.38 0.40
CA THR A 191 5.89 25.53 1.29
C THR A 191 5.53 26.88 0.66
N GLY A 192 5.34 26.92 -0.63
CA GLY A 192 5.12 28.11 -1.47
C GLY A 192 6.15 28.22 -2.59
N VAL A 193 5.87 28.99 -3.62
CA VAL A 193 6.72 29.16 -4.80
C VAL A 193 6.93 30.62 -5.07
N PHE A 194 8.11 31.04 -5.51
CA PHE A 194 8.41 32.41 -5.96
C PHE A 194 7.91 32.62 -7.41
N PRO A 195 6.71 33.19 -7.63
CA PRO A 195 6.08 33.24 -8.94
C PRO A 195 6.77 34.25 -9.91
N ALA A 196 7.49 35.24 -9.38
CA ALA A 196 8.23 36.22 -10.15
C ALA A 196 9.62 35.76 -10.59
N HIS A 197 10.02 34.52 -10.27
CA HIS A 197 11.30 33.95 -10.73
C HIS A 197 11.35 33.93 -12.27
N GLU A 198 12.46 34.41 -12.85
CA GLU A 198 12.63 34.60 -14.30
C GLU A 198 12.35 33.31 -15.10
N ASP A 199 12.62 32.15 -14.52
CA ASP A 199 12.50 30.85 -15.15
C ASP A 199 11.22 30.08 -14.77
N LEU A 200 10.40 30.61 -13.85
CA LEU A 200 9.09 30.04 -13.46
C LEU A 200 7.92 30.83 -14.02
N HIS A 201 8.03 32.16 -14.12
CA HIS A 201 6.94 33.03 -14.53
C HIS A 201 6.31 32.61 -15.86
N GLY A 202 7.11 32.17 -16.84
CA GLY A 202 6.66 31.69 -18.14
C GLY A 202 5.86 30.36 -18.09
N SER A 203 5.99 29.60 -17.02
CA SER A 203 5.35 28.29 -16.85
C SER A 203 4.15 28.31 -15.91
N LEU A 204 3.79 29.47 -15.33
CA LEU A 204 2.63 29.56 -14.47
C LEU A 204 1.33 29.27 -15.24
N HIS A 205 0.44 28.55 -14.61
CA HIS A 205 -0.97 28.46 -14.99
C HIS A 205 -1.73 29.64 -14.40
N TYR A 206 -2.69 30.17 -15.14
CA TYR A 206 -3.54 31.30 -14.71
C TYR A 206 -4.99 30.86 -14.72
N ASN A 207 -5.66 30.94 -13.55
CA ASN A 207 -7.11 30.83 -13.44
C ASN A 207 -7.75 32.10 -14.03
N ARG A 208 -8.23 32.01 -15.27
CA ARG A 208 -8.80 33.18 -15.99
C ARG A 208 -10.21 33.53 -15.54
N GLY A 209 -10.80 32.75 -14.61
CA GLY A 209 -12.05 33.10 -13.94
C GLY A 209 -11.87 34.21 -12.92
N GLU A 210 -10.65 34.39 -12.42
CA GLU A 210 -10.28 35.34 -11.37
C GLU A 210 -9.71 36.67 -11.92
N ILE A 211 -9.98 37.78 -11.18
CA ILE A 211 -9.33 39.08 -11.33
C ILE A 211 -8.34 39.22 -10.16
N PRO A 212 -7.03 39.17 -10.40
CA PRO A 212 -6.07 39.07 -9.32
C PRO A 212 -6.07 40.28 -8.38
N PHE A 213 -5.94 40.04 -7.08
CA PHE A 213 -5.79 41.02 -6.02
C PHE A 213 -7.00 41.98 -5.83
N ASN A 214 -8.20 41.57 -6.20
CA ASN A 214 -9.40 42.37 -5.96
C ASN A 214 -10.12 42.00 -4.64
N GLY A 215 -9.71 40.89 -3.98
CA GLY A 215 -10.26 40.40 -2.71
C GLY A 215 -11.66 39.74 -2.87
N ILE A 216 -11.99 39.34 -4.10
CA ILE A 216 -13.27 38.71 -4.46
C ILE A 216 -13.00 37.34 -5.09
N ASP A 217 -13.79 36.36 -4.80
CA ASP A 217 -13.89 35.08 -5.51
C ASP A 217 -14.80 35.32 -6.75
N ASP A 218 -14.16 35.63 -7.88
CA ASP A 218 -14.91 36.08 -9.10
C ASP A 218 -15.54 34.91 -9.84
N ASP A 219 -14.96 33.69 -9.74
CA ASP A 219 -15.49 32.51 -10.42
C ASP A 219 -16.37 31.62 -9.51
N GLY A 220 -16.46 31.96 -8.21
CA GLY A 220 -17.35 31.31 -7.26
C GLY A 220 -16.90 29.92 -6.85
N ASN A 221 -15.59 29.61 -6.96
CA ASN A 221 -15.02 28.32 -6.63
C ASN A 221 -14.73 28.15 -5.11
N GLY A 222 -14.88 29.22 -4.30
CA GLY A 222 -14.62 29.26 -2.87
C GLY A 222 -13.20 29.72 -2.48
N TYR A 223 -12.38 30.12 -3.45
CA TYR A 223 -10.98 30.52 -3.26
C TYR A 223 -10.73 31.93 -3.82
N VAL A 224 -10.59 32.91 -2.93
CA VAL A 224 -10.41 34.32 -3.29
C VAL A 224 -9.06 34.57 -3.95
N ASP A 225 -9.05 35.25 -5.08
CA ASP A 225 -7.84 35.67 -5.82
C ASP A 225 -6.91 34.52 -6.25
N ASP A 226 -7.39 33.30 -6.50
CA ASP A 226 -6.59 32.13 -6.89
C ASP A 226 -6.10 32.17 -8.35
N PHE A 227 -5.67 33.36 -8.80
CA PHE A 227 -5.34 33.63 -10.21
C PHE A 227 -4.10 32.90 -10.74
N PHE A 228 -2.99 32.86 -9.98
CA PHE A 228 -1.74 32.19 -10.39
C PHE A 228 -1.12 31.30 -9.28
N GLY A 229 -1.85 31.07 -8.24
CA GLY A 229 -1.51 30.27 -7.08
C GLY A 229 -2.47 30.55 -5.95
N TYR A 230 -2.41 29.75 -4.88
CA TYR A 230 -3.25 29.93 -3.71
C TYR A 230 -2.47 29.69 -2.41
N ASN A 231 -2.72 30.55 -1.39
CA ASN A 231 -2.13 30.51 -0.07
C ASN A 231 -3.17 30.05 0.96
N PHE A 232 -3.07 28.78 1.39
CA PHE A 232 -3.92 28.20 2.42
C PHE A 232 -3.59 28.72 3.84
N THR A 233 -2.45 29.39 4.03
CA THR A 233 -1.97 29.88 5.32
C THR A 233 -2.16 31.39 5.48
N ALA A 234 -3.03 32.00 4.68
CA ALA A 234 -3.26 33.44 4.68
C ALA A 234 -3.73 33.99 6.05
N ALA A 235 -4.47 33.18 6.83
CA ALA A 235 -4.93 33.54 8.17
C ALA A 235 -3.79 33.55 9.21
N GLU A 236 -2.79 32.66 9.03
CA GLU A 236 -1.66 32.51 9.93
C GLU A 236 -0.55 33.54 9.68
N ASP A 237 -0.28 33.84 8.42
CA ASP A 237 0.86 34.69 8.03
C ASP A 237 0.48 36.10 7.58
N GLY A 238 -0.82 36.39 7.41
CA GLY A 238 -1.33 37.71 7.00
C GLY A 238 -0.99 38.06 5.54
N ILE A 239 -0.50 37.12 4.74
CA ILE A 239 -0.27 37.27 3.30
C ILE A 239 -1.57 36.98 2.56
N SER A 240 -1.84 37.72 1.46
CA SER A 240 -3.05 37.52 0.63
C SER A 240 -3.26 36.05 0.24
N PRO A 241 -4.53 35.57 0.24
CA PRO A 241 -4.84 34.23 -0.28
C PRO A 241 -4.36 34.00 -1.72
N GLY A 242 -4.35 35.03 -2.57
CA GLY A 242 -3.85 34.96 -3.95
C GLY A 242 -2.33 35.04 -4.09
N ASP A 243 -1.55 35.14 -3.01
CA ASP A 243 -0.09 35.17 -3.07
C ASP A 243 0.54 33.86 -2.56
N PRO A 244 1.02 33.00 -3.46
CA PRO A 244 1.63 31.72 -3.10
C PRO A 244 3.11 31.83 -2.68
N TYR A 245 3.67 33.04 -2.58
CA TYR A 245 5.08 33.22 -2.24
C TYR A 245 5.35 33.03 -0.74
N ASN A 246 6.42 32.30 -0.44
CA ASN A 246 6.95 32.17 0.93
C ASN A 246 8.37 32.73 0.99
N PRO A 247 8.56 33.99 1.47
CA PRO A 247 9.88 34.61 1.51
C PRO A 247 10.85 33.94 2.51
N GLY A 248 10.34 33.19 3.47
CA GLY A 248 11.10 32.51 4.51
C GLY A 248 11.49 31.08 4.21
N GLU A 249 10.98 30.49 3.11
CA GLU A 249 11.19 29.08 2.79
C GLU A 249 11.19 28.83 1.28
N GLY A 250 12.28 28.26 0.75
CA GLY A 250 12.50 28.07 -0.70
C GLY A 250 12.22 26.69 -1.25
N HIS A 251 11.78 25.74 -0.40
CA HIS A 251 11.61 24.33 -0.79
C HIS A 251 10.65 24.18 -1.99
N GLY A 252 9.48 24.79 -1.95
CA GLY A 252 8.50 24.70 -3.05
C GLY A 252 8.98 25.38 -4.34
N THR A 253 9.79 26.47 -4.25
CA THR A 253 10.41 27.09 -5.43
C THR A 253 11.40 26.14 -6.10
N ALA A 254 12.20 25.42 -5.32
CA ALA A 254 13.13 24.41 -5.83
C ALA A 254 12.40 23.23 -6.49
N VAL A 255 11.33 22.75 -5.88
CA VAL A 255 10.44 21.71 -6.42
C VAL A 255 9.83 22.14 -7.75
N ALA A 256 9.32 23.37 -7.83
CA ALA A 256 8.67 23.92 -9.04
C ALA A 256 9.65 23.97 -10.24
N GLY A 257 10.90 24.38 -10.02
CA GLY A 257 11.93 24.47 -11.05
C GLY A 257 12.23 23.10 -11.70
N ILE A 258 12.39 22.05 -10.91
CA ILE A 258 12.62 20.69 -11.42
C ILE A 258 11.42 20.23 -12.27
N ALA A 259 10.19 20.42 -11.77
CA ALA A 259 9.00 19.93 -12.44
C ALA A 259 8.74 20.65 -13.77
N ALA A 260 8.81 21.99 -13.79
CA ALA A 260 8.29 22.78 -14.89
C ALA A 260 8.92 24.17 -15.03
N ALA A 261 10.23 24.35 -14.81
CA ALA A 261 10.91 25.56 -15.26
C ALA A 261 10.66 25.79 -16.76
N THR A 262 10.65 27.06 -17.19
CA THR A 262 10.35 27.44 -18.58
C THR A 262 11.47 26.95 -19.50
N THR A 263 11.24 25.86 -20.20
CA THR A 263 12.25 25.21 -21.04
C THR A 263 12.39 25.89 -22.41
N ASN A 264 13.64 25.95 -22.90
CA ASN A 264 14.01 26.52 -24.22
C ASN A 264 13.72 28.03 -24.32
N ASN A 265 13.94 28.77 -23.22
CA ASN A 265 13.75 30.24 -23.14
C ASN A 265 15.05 31.04 -23.18
N GLY A 266 16.23 30.35 -23.24
CA GLY A 266 17.54 30.96 -23.21
C GLY A 266 17.98 31.42 -21.83
N ILE A 267 17.29 31.02 -20.77
CA ILE A 267 17.53 31.39 -19.37
C ILE A 267 17.61 30.11 -18.53
N GLY A 268 18.46 30.07 -17.53
CA GLY A 268 18.50 29.10 -16.43
C GLY A 268 18.52 27.64 -16.83
N ILE A 269 17.48 26.92 -16.43
CA ILE A 269 17.35 25.45 -16.45
C ILE A 269 16.16 25.00 -17.32
N ALA A 270 16.17 23.72 -17.72
CA ALA A 270 15.03 23.09 -18.37
C ALA A 270 14.17 22.30 -17.36
N GLY A 271 12.87 22.58 -17.29
CA GLY A 271 11.91 21.81 -16.52
C GLY A 271 11.47 20.55 -17.27
N ILE A 272 11.25 19.43 -16.52
CA ILE A 272 10.98 18.12 -17.12
C ILE A 272 9.69 18.09 -17.92
N GLY A 273 8.64 18.78 -17.44
CA GLY A 273 7.34 18.90 -18.10
C GLY A 273 7.35 19.72 -19.40
N TYR A 274 8.48 20.36 -19.71
CA TYR A 274 8.73 21.21 -20.88
C TYR A 274 7.69 22.36 -20.97
N ARG A 275 6.59 22.19 -21.74
CA ARG A 275 5.49 23.17 -21.89
C ARG A 275 4.33 22.97 -20.94
N CYS A 276 4.36 21.92 -20.10
CA CYS A 276 3.36 21.76 -19.05
C CYS A 276 3.46 22.93 -18.06
N ARG A 277 2.31 23.33 -17.50
CA ARG A 277 2.21 24.46 -16.58
C ARG A 277 2.33 24.00 -15.14
N LEU A 278 2.71 24.91 -14.25
CA LEU A 278 2.68 24.72 -12.81
C LEU A 278 1.65 25.66 -12.16
N PHE A 279 1.05 25.22 -11.06
CA PHE A 279 0.20 26.04 -10.21
C PHE A 279 0.67 25.91 -8.75
N PRO A 280 1.19 27.00 -8.16
CA PRO A 280 1.66 27.02 -6.78
C PRO A 280 0.52 26.91 -5.77
N VAL A 281 0.64 26.00 -4.81
CA VAL A 281 -0.26 25.88 -3.66
C VAL A 281 0.56 25.95 -2.40
N LYS A 282 0.53 27.11 -1.74
CA LYS A 282 1.24 27.33 -0.48
C LYS A 282 0.46 26.71 0.69
N ALA A 283 1.04 25.71 1.29
CA ALA A 283 0.44 24.90 2.36
C ALA A 283 1.20 25.02 3.70
N SER A 284 2.11 26.00 3.82
CA SER A 284 2.95 26.24 5.01
C SER A 284 3.02 27.73 5.33
N PRO A 285 2.95 28.13 6.62
CA PRO A 285 3.17 29.52 7.01
C PRO A 285 4.61 29.99 6.69
N VAL A 286 4.81 31.31 6.62
CA VAL A 286 6.10 31.91 6.31
C VAL A 286 7.18 31.43 7.26
N GLY A 287 8.31 30.94 6.69
CA GLY A 287 9.49 30.52 7.45
C GLY A 287 9.30 29.21 8.24
N VAL A 288 8.21 28.49 8.03
CA VAL A 288 7.96 27.19 8.68
C VAL A 288 8.22 26.05 7.70
N PRO A 289 9.22 25.18 7.93
CA PRO A 289 9.54 24.05 7.04
C PRO A 289 8.64 22.83 7.31
N ALA A 290 7.31 23.06 7.41
CA ALA A 290 6.33 22.01 7.67
C ALA A 290 5.02 22.29 6.94
N ILE A 291 4.40 21.25 6.38
CA ILE A 291 3.17 21.37 5.61
C ILE A 291 1.95 21.15 6.51
N TYR A 292 1.12 22.17 6.67
CA TYR A 292 -0.11 22.12 7.48
C TYR A 292 -1.35 21.82 6.65
N TYR A 293 -1.46 22.36 5.44
CA TYR A 293 -2.65 22.30 4.59
C TYR A 293 -2.45 21.43 3.34
N GLY A 294 -1.57 20.42 3.42
CA GLY A 294 -1.18 19.60 2.27
C GLY A 294 -2.37 18.87 1.62
N TYR A 295 -3.25 18.27 2.41
CA TYR A 295 -4.41 17.53 1.88
C TYR A 295 -5.51 18.44 1.34
N GLN A 296 -5.70 19.62 1.93
CA GLN A 296 -6.57 20.66 1.36
C GLN A 296 -6.03 21.14 0.02
N GLY A 297 -4.71 21.29 -0.11
CA GLY A 297 -4.04 21.61 -1.37
C GLY A 297 -4.24 20.51 -2.43
N ILE A 298 -4.18 19.23 -2.04
CA ILE A 298 -4.49 18.11 -2.96
C ILE A 298 -5.95 18.19 -3.44
N LEU A 299 -6.90 18.39 -2.52
CA LEU A 299 -8.33 18.55 -2.86
C LEU A 299 -8.57 19.69 -3.83
N TYR A 300 -7.96 20.85 -3.56
CA TYR A 300 -8.04 22.02 -4.44
C TYR A 300 -7.53 21.68 -5.84
N CYS A 301 -6.29 21.17 -5.96
CA CYS A 301 -5.71 20.82 -7.27
C CYS A 301 -6.59 19.82 -8.04
N ALA A 302 -7.15 18.84 -7.34
CA ALA A 302 -8.03 17.82 -7.93
C ALA A 302 -9.35 18.43 -8.40
N ALA A 303 -9.96 19.35 -7.62
CA ALA A 303 -11.18 20.05 -7.97
C ALA A 303 -10.98 20.99 -9.18
N MET A 304 -9.80 21.63 -9.28
CA MET A 304 -9.41 22.45 -10.44
C MET A 304 -9.02 21.61 -11.68
N GLY A 305 -9.03 20.27 -11.59
CA GLY A 305 -8.75 19.37 -12.70
C GLY A 305 -7.30 19.32 -13.12
N PHE A 306 -6.34 19.59 -12.22
CA PHE A 306 -4.92 19.50 -12.53
C PHE A 306 -4.51 18.05 -12.75
N ALA A 307 -3.80 17.80 -13.85
CA ALA A 307 -3.49 16.44 -14.28
C ALA A 307 -2.54 15.69 -13.34
N VAL A 308 -1.62 16.42 -12.67
CA VAL A 308 -0.63 15.88 -11.74
C VAL A 308 -0.55 16.78 -10.52
N ILE A 309 -0.39 16.18 -9.35
CA ILE A 309 -0.20 16.90 -8.08
C ILE A 309 1.11 16.41 -7.46
N ASN A 310 2.07 17.33 -7.26
CA ASN A 310 3.34 17.02 -6.62
C ASN A 310 3.29 17.32 -5.13
N CYS A 311 3.69 16.33 -4.31
CA CYS A 311 3.77 16.41 -2.85
C CYS A 311 5.19 16.03 -2.39
N SER A 312 6.09 17.02 -2.30
CA SER A 312 7.47 16.77 -1.86
C SER A 312 7.60 16.76 -0.32
N TRP A 313 6.62 16.17 0.36
CA TRP A 313 6.48 16.10 1.81
C TRP A 313 5.81 14.81 2.25
N GLY A 314 5.82 14.52 3.55
CA GLY A 314 5.12 13.36 4.09
C GLY A 314 5.20 13.25 5.61
N SER A 315 4.43 12.29 6.14
CA SER A 315 4.31 11.93 7.56
C SER A 315 4.26 10.40 7.69
N PRO A 316 4.75 9.81 8.77
CA PRO A 316 4.67 8.36 8.97
C PRO A 316 3.27 7.87 9.32
N THR A 317 2.34 8.76 9.70
CA THR A 317 1.02 8.39 10.22
C THR A 317 0.01 8.15 9.09
N TYR A 318 -0.61 6.97 9.09
CA TYR A 318 -1.73 6.64 8.19
C TYR A 318 -3.03 7.33 8.65
N SER A 319 -3.81 7.84 7.70
CA SER A 319 -5.17 8.32 7.92
C SER A 319 -6.08 7.88 6.78
N CYS A 320 -7.17 7.21 7.11
CA CYS A 320 -8.14 6.78 6.10
C CYS A 320 -8.91 7.98 5.48
N ILE A 321 -9.06 9.08 6.21
CA ILE A 321 -9.63 10.32 5.66
C ILE A 321 -8.71 10.89 4.59
N GLN A 322 -7.41 10.88 4.85
CA GLN A 322 -6.41 11.32 3.86
C GLN A 322 -6.35 10.37 2.67
N GLN A 323 -6.56 9.05 2.85
CA GLN A 323 -6.75 8.14 1.72
C GLN A 323 -7.98 8.54 0.87
N SER A 324 -9.09 8.95 1.51
CA SER A 324 -10.27 9.41 0.77
C SER A 324 -10.01 10.68 -0.05
N VAL A 325 -9.10 11.55 0.39
CA VAL A 325 -8.62 12.69 -0.42
C VAL A 325 -7.89 12.22 -1.68
N ILE A 326 -7.06 11.18 -1.54
CA ILE A 326 -6.36 10.57 -2.69
C ILE A 326 -7.36 9.91 -3.64
N ASP A 327 -8.35 9.18 -3.11
CA ASP A 327 -9.40 8.54 -3.92
C ASP A 327 -10.21 9.58 -4.71
N PHE A 328 -10.52 10.73 -4.09
CA PHE A 328 -11.14 11.87 -4.77
C PHE A 328 -10.23 12.43 -5.88
N ALA A 329 -8.94 12.62 -5.62
CA ALA A 329 -7.99 13.11 -6.62
C ALA A 329 -7.91 12.16 -7.84
N LEU A 330 -7.83 10.85 -7.60
CA LEU A 330 -7.85 9.84 -8.67
C LEU A 330 -9.15 9.86 -9.47
N ALA A 331 -10.30 9.94 -8.79
CA ALA A 331 -11.62 10.00 -9.42
C ALA A 331 -11.80 11.28 -10.25
N SER A 332 -11.21 12.40 -9.80
CA SER A 332 -11.19 13.69 -10.52
C SER A 332 -10.19 13.72 -11.70
N GLY A 333 -9.40 12.66 -11.89
CA GLY A 333 -8.44 12.55 -12.98
C GLY A 333 -7.03 13.06 -12.64
N SER A 334 -6.70 13.31 -11.39
CA SER A 334 -5.38 13.79 -10.94
C SER A 334 -4.50 12.63 -10.46
N LEU A 335 -3.26 12.56 -10.94
CA LEU A 335 -2.23 11.65 -10.41
C LEU A 335 -1.43 12.36 -9.31
N VAL A 336 -1.48 11.83 -8.09
CA VAL A 336 -0.64 12.31 -6.99
C VAL A 336 0.72 11.62 -7.05
N VAL A 337 1.79 12.42 -7.09
CA VAL A 337 3.20 11.99 -7.04
C VAL A 337 3.81 12.52 -5.75
N ALA A 338 4.40 11.66 -4.94
CA ALA A 338 4.85 12.06 -3.62
C ALA A 338 6.26 11.55 -3.27
N ALA A 339 7.00 12.35 -2.52
CA ALA A 339 8.28 11.95 -1.94
C ALA A 339 8.07 10.78 -0.95
N ALA A 340 8.82 9.69 -1.12
CA ALA A 340 8.67 8.51 -0.27
C ALA A 340 9.34 8.64 1.11
N GLY A 341 10.08 9.74 1.33
CA GLY A 341 10.76 10.05 2.58
C GLY A 341 12.27 9.78 2.55
N ASN A 342 12.96 10.37 3.52
CA ASN A 342 14.41 10.29 3.64
C ASN A 342 14.85 9.40 4.83
N THR A 343 14.08 8.34 5.09
CA THR A 343 14.35 7.32 6.10
C THR A 343 14.45 5.95 5.44
N PRO A 344 15.58 5.24 5.53
CA PRO A 344 15.86 4.04 4.73
C PRO A 344 15.21 2.77 5.31
N VAL A 345 13.93 2.82 5.68
CA VAL A 345 13.18 1.67 6.22
C VAL A 345 12.32 1.07 5.13
N ALA A 346 12.49 -0.24 4.85
CA ALA A 346 11.80 -0.90 3.75
C ALA A 346 10.39 -1.42 4.10
N THR A 347 10.10 -1.62 5.37
CA THR A 347 8.83 -2.21 5.86
C THR A 347 7.81 -1.18 6.33
N SER A 348 8.20 0.09 6.45
CA SER A 348 7.33 1.23 6.75
C SER A 348 7.29 2.20 5.57
N THR A 349 6.33 3.12 5.58
CA THR A 349 6.18 4.12 4.53
C THR A 349 5.76 5.46 5.10
N TRP A 350 5.99 6.51 4.33
CA TRP A 350 5.50 7.85 4.58
C TRP A 350 4.27 8.15 3.73
N TYR A 351 3.34 8.91 4.24
CA TYR A 351 2.13 9.35 3.54
C TYR A 351 2.26 10.83 3.16
N PRO A 352 1.85 11.21 1.91
CA PRO A 352 0.93 10.51 1.03
C PRO A 352 1.55 9.41 0.14
N ALA A 353 2.87 9.23 0.05
CA ALA A 353 3.50 8.24 -0.85
C ALA A 353 2.98 6.80 -0.66
N GLY A 354 2.63 6.42 0.57
CA GLY A 354 2.12 5.09 0.91
C GLY A 354 0.64 4.87 0.68
N TYR A 355 -0.14 5.90 0.33
CA TYR A 355 -1.56 5.71 0.03
C TYR A 355 -1.77 4.97 -1.28
N ALA A 356 -2.83 4.17 -1.33
CA ALA A 356 -3.22 3.45 -2.52
C ALA A 356 -3.50 4.43 -3.67
N GLY A 357 -2.86 4.21 -4.82
CA GLY A 357 -3.01 5.06 -5.99
C GLY A 357 -2.04 6.25 -6.08
N VAL A 358 -1.22 6.50 -5.08
CA VAL A 358 -0.13 7.49 -5.14
C VAL A 358 1.11 6.86 -5.76
N LEU A 359 1.84 7.61 -6.57
CA LEU A 359 3.16 7.22 -7.07
C LEU A 359 4.23 7.76 -6.13
N GLY A 360 4.65 6.94 -5.16
CA GLY A 360 5.73 7.26 -4.25
C GLY A 360 7.10 7.17 -4.92
N VAL A 361 7.96 8.16 -4.69
CA VAL A 361 9.24 8.33 -5.38
C VAL A 361 10.42 8.24 -4.42
N GLY A 362 11.31 7.27 -4.65
CA GLY A 362 12.61 7.18 -3.97
C GLY A 362 13.71 7.91 -4.75
N ASN A 363 14.84 8.18 -4.09
CA ASN A 363 15.91 9.02 -4.60
C ASN A 363 17.17 8.23 -4.99
N THR A 364 17.75 8.55 -6.17
CA THR A 364 19.05 8.05 -6.63
C THR A 364 19.98 9.20 -7.00
N THR A 365 21.28 8.87 -7.14
CA THR A 365 22.20 9.75 -7.88
C THR A 365 21.93 9.67 -9.40
N PRO A 366 22.47 10.62 -10.17
CA PRO A 366 22.43 10.51 -11.64
C PRO A 366 23.09 9.25 -12.23
N GLU A 367 23.97 8.59 -11.49
CA GLU A 367 24.65 7.33 -11.86
C GLU A 367 23.91 6.09 -11.38
N ASP A 368 22.61 6.20 -11.10
CA ASP A 368 21.72 5.12 -10.65
C ASP A 368 22.09 4.48 -9.31
N ARG A 369 22.82 5.18 -8.43
CA ARG A 369 23.11 4.72 -7.06
C ARG A 369 22.01 5.15 -6.12
N LEU A 370 21.44 4.17 -5.39
CA LEU A 370 20.49 4.46 -4.32
C LEU A 370 21.20 5.22 -3.18
N LEU A 371 20.60 6.31 -2.74
CA LEU A 371 21.15 7.06 -1.61
C LEU A 371 20.90 6.33 -0.28
N PRO A 372 21.87 6.35 0.65
CA PRO A 372 21.74 5.62 1.92
C PRO A 372 20.51 6.01 2.72
N TYR A 373 20.12 7.28 2.68
CA TYR A 373 18.96 7.81 3.40
C TYR A 373 17.63 7.66 2.66
N SER A 374 17.65 7.34 1.34
CA SER A 374 16.40 7.23 0.56
C SER A 374 15.49 6.12 1.07
N ALA A 375 14.20 6.41 1.17
CA ALA A 375 13.18 5.38 1.36
C ALA A 375 13.25 4.33 0.24
N ARG A 376 12.91 3.10 0.58
CA ARG A 376 12.93 1.92 -0.30
C ARG A 376 11.83 0.93 0.10
N GLY A 377 11.44 0.04 -0.80
CA GLY A 377 10.43 -0.99 -0.49
C GLY A 377 9.01 -0.45 -0.46
N LEU A 378 8.33 -0.61 0.68
CA LEU A 378 6.91 -0.24 0.82
C LEU A 378 6.72 1.27 0.58
N GLY A 379 5.69 1.63 -0.20
CA GLY A 379 5.40 3.03 -0.55
C GLY A 379 6.31 3.63 -1.64
N VAL A 380 7.31 2.88 -2.14
CA VAL A 380 8.15 3.32 -3.26
C VAL A 380 7.69 2.62 -4.54
N GLY A 381 7.03 3.35 -5.43
CA GLY A 381 6.57 2.84 -6.71
C GLY A 381 7.60 3.00 -7.84
N ILE A 382 8.45 4.02 -7.75
CA ILE A 382 9.48 4.32 -8.74
C ILE A 382 10.65 5.06 -8.09
N LEU A 383 11.82 5.01 -8.72
CA LEU A 383 13.00 5.78 -8.33
C LEU A 383 13.27 6.88 -9.36
N ALA A 384 13.87 7.99 -8.93
CA ALA A 384 14.34 9.04 -9.82
C ALA A 384 15.60 9.71 -9.28
N PRO A 385 16.49 10.24 -10.16
CA PRO A 385 17.68 10.96 -9.72
C PRO A 385 17.30 12.34 -9.21
N GLY A 386 17.40 12.55 -7.90
CA GLY A 386 17.11 13.83 -7.23
C GLY A 386 18.33 14.44 -6.53
N GLU A 387 19.45 13.70 -6.42
CA GLU A 387 20.62 14.23 -5.72
C GLU A 387 21.39 15.22 -6.61
N GLY A 388 21.67 16.40 -6.02
CA GLY A 388 22.38 17.48 -6.74
C GLY A 388 21.62 18.05 -7.93
N ALA A 389 20.29 17.95 -7.92
CA ALA A 389 19.40 18.45 -8.97
C ALA A 389 19.48 19.98 -9.06
N TRP A 390 19.93 20.52 -10.19
CA TRP A 390 19.90 21.96 -10.47
C TRP A 390 18.47 22.45 -10.60
N THR A 391 18.15 23.52 -9.89
CA THR A 391 16.79 24.07 -9.80
C THR A 391 16.79 25.57 -9.49
N THR A 392 15.59 26.18 -9.51
CA THR A 392 15.33 27.57 -9.16
C THR A 392 15.48 27.81 -7.65
N ASP A 393 15.94 29.01 -7.28
CA ASP A 393 16.15 29.46 -5.91
C ASP A 393 15.16 30.56 -5.51
N ASN A 394 14.78 30.60 -4.25
CA ASN A 394 13.83 31.61 -3.70
C ASN A 394 14.37 33.05 -3.74
N GLY A 395 15.68 33.24 -3.93
CA GLY A 395 16.33 34.53 -4.15
C GLY A 395 16.31 35.02 -5.61
N GLY A 396 15.70 34.26 -6.54
CA GLY A 396 15.63 34.58 -7.97
C GLY A 396 16.79 34.08 -8.80
N GLY A 397 17.65 33.21 -8.22
CA GLY A 397 18.75 32.54 -8.90
C GLY A 397 18.56 31.03 -9.03
N TYR A 398 19.67 30.27 -9.03
CA TYR A 398 19.68 28.82 -9.22
C TYR A 398 20.57 28.16 -8.18
N THR A 399 20.12 27.00 -7.71
CA THR A 399 20.82 26.22 -6.67
C THR A 399 20.79 24.74 -6.99
N THR A 400 21.42 23.92 -6.16
CA THR A 400 21.26 22.47 -6.18
C THR A 400 20.32 22.05 -5.07
N PHE A 401 19.48 21.03 -5.33
CA PHE A 401 18.52 20.49 -4.42
C PHE A 401 18.67 18.96 -4.32
N GLY A 402 18.15 18.35 -3.24
CA GLY A 402 18.36 16.91 -3.00
C GLY A 402 17.20 16.25 -2.26
N GLY A 403 17.38 14.95 -1.99
CA GLY A 403 16.39 14.15 -1.29
C GLY A 403 15.27 13.60 -2.17
N THR A 404 14.37 12.82 -1.57
CA THR A 404 13.14 12.38 -2.25
C THR A 404 12.25 13.55 -2.65
N SER A 405 12.43 14.71 -1.98
CA SER A 405 11.77 15.98 -2.33
C SER A 405 12.18 16.51 -3.71
N ALA A 406 13.42 16.24 -4.15
CA ALA A 406 13.89 16.56 -5.52
C ALA A 406 13.50 15.49 -6.53
N ALA A 407 13.46 14.21 -6.12
CA ALA A 407 13.08 13.09 -6.98
C ALA A 407 11.59 13.10 -7.36
N ALA A 408 10.70 13.52 -6.45
CA ALA A 408 9.26 13.60 -6.69
C ALA A 408 8.90 14.52 -7.88
N PRO A 409 9.37 15.79 -7.96
CA PRO A 409 9.08 16.65 -9.10
C PRO A 409 9.70 16.18 -10.42
N VAL A 410 10.76 15.37 -10.41
CA VAL A 410 11.25 14.68 -11.60
C VAL A 410 10.17 13.78 -12.18
N VAL A 411 9.53 12.99 -11.32
CA VAL A 411 8.44 12.07 -11.74
C VAL A 411 7.15 12.84 -12.04
N ALA A 412 6.84 13.92 -11.32
CA ALA A 412 5.66 14.74 -11.56
C ALA A 412 5.73 15.44 -12.94
N GLY A 413 6.88 16.02 -13.29
CA GLY A 413 7.12 16.59 -14.62
C GLY A 413 7.03 15.53 -15.72
N ALA A 414 7.58 14.34 -15.49
CA ALA A 414 7.49 13.20 -16.40
C ALA A 414 6.04 12.71 -16.58
N ALA A 415 5.28 12.62 -15.50
CA ALA A 415 3.87 12.25 -15.54
C ALA A 415 3.02 13.28 -16.31
N ALA A 416 3.29 14.57 -16.12
CA ALA A 416 2.63 15.64 -16.87
C ALA A 416 2.94 15.56 -18.37
N LEU A 417 4.20 15.33 -18.74
CA LEU A 417 4.60 15.14 -20.14
C LEU A 417 3.95 13.91 -20.76
N LEU A 418 3.90 12.78 -20.03
CA LEU A 418 3.22 11.57 -20.47
C LEU A 418 1.73 11.82 -20.71
N ARG A 419 1.05 12.50 -19.78
CA ARG A 419 -0.39 12.82 -19.88
C ARG A 419 -0.68 13.87 -20.96
N ALA A 420 0.25 14.76 -21.24
CA ALA A 420 0.17 15.67 -22.40
C ALA A 420 0.26 14.91 -23.73
N TYR A 421 1.09 13.88 -23.79
CA TYR A 421 1.29 13.05 -24.98
C TYR A 421 0.19 12.01 -25.16
N ARG A 422 -0.28 11.42 -24.07
CA ARG A 422 -1.28 10.34 -23.99
C ARG A 422 -2.48 10.81 -23.16
N ARG A 423 -3.31 11.65 -23.73
CA ARG A 423 -4.47 12.28 -23.02
C ARG A 423 -5.56 11.29 -22.60
N GLU A 424 -5.59 10.11 -23.26
CA GLU A 424 -6.50 9.02 -22.96
C GLU A 424 -6.19 8.27 -21.67
N LEU A 425 -4.98 8.37 -21.13
CA LEU A 425 -4.60 7.64 -19.91
C LEU A 425 -5.25 8.27 -18.67
N ASP A 426 -5.91 7.44 -17.87
CA ASP A 426 -6.31 7.82 -16.53
C ASP A 426 -5.09 7.85 -15.56
N PRO A 427 -5.25 8.39 -14.32
CA PRO A 427 -4.13 8.49 -13.37
C PRO A 427 -3.45 7.15 -13.06
N LEU A 428 -4.21 6.07 -12.85
CA LEU A 428 -3.66 4.75 -12.54
C LEU A 428 -2.98 4.11 -13.74
N GLN A 429 -3.47 4.37 -14.95
CA GLN A 429 -2.82 3.94 -16.19
C GLN A 429 -1.49 4.65 -16.41
N ALA A 430 -1.43 5.96 -16.16
CA ALA A 430 -0.19 6.74 -16.24
C ALA A 430 0.83 6.26 -15.18
N LEU A 431 0.40 6.04 -13.93
CA LEU A 431 1.21 5.44 -12.86
C LEU A 431 1.78 4.08 -13.28
N ALA A 432 0.92 3.19 -13.77
CA ALA A 432 1.31 1.85 -14.18
C ALA A 432 2.31 1.87 -15.33
N LEU A 433 2.13 2.76 -16.32
CA LEU A 433 3.01 2.88 -17.47
C LEU A 433 4.40 3.41 -17.08
N LEU A 434 4.45 4.47 -16.24
CA LEU A 434 5.72 5.00 -15.71
C LEU A 434 6.51 3.94 -14.94
N ARG A 435 5.84 3.16 -14.08
CA ARG A 435 6.48 2.12 -13.27
C ARG A 435 6.93 0.92 -14.11
N ARG A 436 6.08 0.45 -15.02
CA ARG A 436 6.36 -0.72 -15.89
C ARG A 436 7.55 -0.48 -16.82
N THR A 437 7.73 0.76 -17.28
CA THR A 437 8.79 1.16 -18.20
C THR A 437 10.06 1.65 -17.49
N ALA A 438 10.09 1.58 -16.15
CA ALA A 438 11.25 1.95 -15.35
C ALA A 438 12.40 0.95 -15.53
N GLU A 439 13.63 1.45 -15.56
CA GLU A 439 14.84 0.64 -15.68
C GLU A 439 15.20 -0.08 -14.40
N ASP A 440 15.67 -1.32 -14.53
CA ASP A 440 16.20 -2.10 -13.40
C ASP A 440 17.63 -1.67 -13.09
N ILE A 441 17.80 -1.00 -11.97
CA ILE A 441 19.12 -0.55 -11.47
C ILE A 441 19.65 -1.47 -10.35
N GLY A 442 19.18 -2.71 -10.29
CA GLY A 442 19.61 -3.67 -9.26
C GLY A 442 21.08 -4.06 -9.38
N ALA A 443 21.65 -4.02 -10.58
CA ALA A 443 23.08 -4.31 -10.81
C ALA A 443 23.99 -3.23 -10.19
N GLU A 444 23.58 -1.98 -10.25
CA GLU A 444 24.24 -0.83 -9.62
C GLU A 444 24.09 -0.82 -8.10
N ASN A 445 23.09 -1.52 -7.56
CA ASN A 445 22.72 -1.52 -6.15
C ASN A 445 22.52 -2.94 -5.60
N PRO A 446 23.50 -3.83 -5.65
CA PRO A 446 23.32 -5.28 -5.38
C PRO A 446 22.81 -5.57 -3.96
N GLU A 447 23.19 -4.77 -2.95
CA GLU A 447 22.76 -4.93 -1.57
C GLU A 447 21.29 -4.56 -1.34
N SER A 448 20.73 -3.69 -2.19
CA SER A 448 19.37 -3.20 -2.09
C SER A 448 18.45 -3.68 -3.23
N ALA A 449 18.95 -4.41 -4.20
CA ALA A 449 18.25 -4.81 -5.43
C ALA A 449 16.86 -5.44 -5.17
N VAL A 450 16.71 -6.18 -4.08
CA VAL A 450 15.46 -6.88 -3.72
C VAL A 450 14.36 -5.92 -3.24
N VAL A 451 14.71 -4.71 -2.78
CA VAL A 451 13.77 -3.69 -2.28
C VAL A 451 13.58 -2.52 -3.26
N LEU A 452 14.12 -2.60 -4.48
CA LEU A 452 14.01 -1.54 -5.49
C LEU A 452 12.95 -1.86 -6.54
N PRO A 453 12.09 -0.89 -6.92
CA PRO A 453 11.16 -1.05 -8.04
C PRO A 453 11.90 -0.93 -9.39
N GLY A 454 12.31 0.25 -9.77
CA GLY A 454 13.03 0.62 -10.98
C GLY A 454 13.17 2.12 -11.04
N ARG A 455 14.12 2.63 -11.85
CA ARG A 455 14.35 4.07 -12.06
C ARG A 455 13.60 4.56 -13.29
N LEU A 456 12.96 5.73 -13.21
CA LEU A 456 12.21 6.38 -14.28
C LEU A 456 12.99 6.42 -15.61
N ASN A 457 12.35 5.95 -16.67
CA ASN A 457 12.79 6.18 -18.05
C ASN A 457 11.64 6.86 -18.82
N LEU A 458 11.74 8.17 -18.98
CA LEU A 458 10.68 8.99 -19.56
C LEU A 458 10.46 8.70 -21.05
N TRP A 459 11.55 8.42 -21.78
CA TRP A 459 11.45 8.03 -23.18
C TRP A 459 10.68 6.71 -23.33
N MET A 460 11.03 5.67 -22.55
CA MET A 460 10.33 4.39 -22.59
C MET A 460 8.84 4.55 -22.26
N ALA A 461 8.50 5.42 -21.30
CA ALA A 461 7.11 5.67 -20.92
C ALA A 461 6.31 6.30 -22.09
N LEU A 462 6.89 7.23 -22.84
CA LEU A 462 6.20 7.85 -23.97
C LEU A 462 6.11 6.91 -25.19
N ALA A 463 7.19 6.17 -25.46
CA ALA A 463 7.29 5.32 -26.65
C ALA A 463 6.54 4.00 -26.56
N SER A 464 6.29 3.49 -25.35
CA SER A 464 5.59 2.21 -25.16
C SER A 464 4.10 2.32 -25.45
N ASP A 465 3.53 1.29 -26.08
CA ASP A 465 2.08 1.18 -26.23
C ASP A 465 1.47 0.67 -24.91
N PRO A 466 0.53 1.42 -24.29
CA PRO A 466 -0.13 0.99 -23.06
C PRO A 466 -0.99 -0.28 -23.21
N LEU A 467 -1.38 -0.63 -24.46
CA LEU A 467 -2.24 -1.80 -24.72
C LEU A 467 -1.48 -3.11 -24.99
N GLU A 468 -0.16 -3.07 -25.17
CA GLU A 468 0.61 -4.27 -25.48
C GLU A 468 0.83 -5.20 -24.28
N MET A 469 0.92 -4.66 -23.06
CA MET A 469 1.28 -5.41 -21.86
C MET A 469 0.45 -4.95 -20.65
N PRO A 470 0.29 -5.78 -19.62
CA PRO A 470 -0.44 -5.39 -18.42
C PRO A 470 0.30 -4.30 -17.63
N GLY A 471 -0.45 -3.58 -16.82
CA GLY A 471 0.04 -2.64 -15.82
C GLY A 471 -0.66 -2.92 -14.50
N LEU A 472 0.06 -3.47 -13.53
CA LEU A 472 -0.51 -3.96 -12.29
C LEU A 472 -0.48 -2.87 -11.22
N VAL A 473 -1.61 -2.56 -10.60
CA VAL A 473 -1.74 -1.53 -9.56
C VAL A 473 -2.53 -2.05 -8.36
N LEU A 474 -2.50 -1.28 -7.26
CA LEU A 474 -3.28 -1.53 -6.04
C LEU A 474 -3.11 -2.96 -5.50
N PRO A 475 -1.86 -3.40 -5.21
CA PRO A 475 -1.64 -4.75 -4.71
C PRO A 475 -2.23 -4.91 -3.30
N GLN A 476 -2.99 -6.00 -3.11
CA GLN A 476 -3.57 -6.37 -1.82
C GLN A 476 -3.25 -7.82 -1.50
N LEU A 477 -2.75 -8.06 -0.28
CA LEU A 477 -2.46 -9.41 0.18
C LEU A 477 -3.73 -10.09 0.68
N VAL A 478 -3.96 -11.32 0.23
CA VAL A 478 -5.07 -12.17 0.66
C VAL A 478 -4.49 -13.48 1.18
N VAL A 479 -4.85 -13.86 2.40
CA VAL A 479 -4.38 -15.09 3.06
C VAL A 479 -5.53 -16.08 3.16
N THR A 480 -5.30 -17.31 2.71
CA THR A 480 -6.30 -18.37 2.74
C THR A 480 -5.71 -19.66 3.33
N ASN A 481 -6.57 -20.59 3.70
CA ASN A 481 -6.18 -21.97 3.99
C ASN A 481 -6.13 -22.80 2.70
N ALA A 482 -5.83 -24.11 2.82
CA ALA A 482 -5.76 -25.04 1.70
C ALA A 482 -7.08 -25.19 0.91
N ALA A 483 -8.21 -24.97 1.57
CA ALA A 483 -9.54 -25.03 0.95
C ALA A 483 -9.95 -23.71 0.27
N GLY A 484 -9.09 -22.68 0.32
CA GLY A 484 -9.36 -21.36 -0.25
C GLY A 484 -10.20 -20.43 0.65
N ALA A 485 -10.52 -20.85 1.88
CA ALA A 485 -11.24 -19.99 2.82
C ALA A 485 -10.31 -18.91 3.37
N LEU A 486 -10.82 -17.66 3.44
CA LEU A 486 -10.10 -16.51 3.97
C LEU A 486 -9.73 -16.75 5.42
N LEU A 487 -8.47 -16.49 5.75
CA LEU A 487 -7.98 -16.49 7.12
C LEU A 487 -7.87 -15.05 7.63
N GLN A 488 -8.51 -14.78 8.76
CA GLN A 488 -8.34 -13.52 9.49
C GLN A 488 -7.24 -13.61 10.54
N ARG A 489 -6.86 -14.84 10.91
CA ARG A 489 -5.82 -15.13 11.89
C ARG A 489 -5.13 -16.45 11.59
N TRP A 490 -3.87 -16.55 11.96
CA TRP A 490 -3.04 -17.76 11.87
C TRP A 490 -1.93 -17.75 12.93
N SER A 491 -1.25 -18.86 13.11
CA SER A 491 -0.20 -19.05 14.10
C SER A 491 1.12 -19.48 13.46
N ALA A 492 2.21 -19.37 14.21
CA ALA A 492 3.45 -20.01 13.82
C ALA A 492 3.24 -21.53 13.71
N GLY A 493 3.74 -22.13 12.63
CA GLY A 493 3.53 -23.55 12.33
C GLY A 493 2.39 -23.84 11.35
N ASP A 494 1.54 -22.87 11.05
CA ASP A 494 0.49 -23.04 10.04
C ASP A 494 1.07 -22.96 8.62
N THR A 495 0.52 -23.71 7.68
CA THR A 495 0.79 -23.51 6.26
C THR A 495 -0.27 -22.60 5.68
N LEU A 496 0.15 -21.46 5.12
CA LEU A 496 -0.70 -20.41 4.57
C LEU A 496 -0.61 -20.38 3.04
N TRP A 497 -1.69 -19.99 2.38
CA TRP A 497 -1.79 -19.75 0.94
C TRP A 497 -1.94 -18.26 0.70
N LEU A 498 -0.85 -17.60 0.27
CA LEU A 498 -0.84 -16.17 -0.03
C LEU A 498 -1.21 -15.90 -1.48
N TRP A 499 -2.10 -14.96 -1.69
CA TRP A 499 -2.47 -14.41 -2.97
C TRP A 499 -2.21 -12.92 -2.97
N VAL A 500 -1.65 -12.40 -4.06
CA VAL A 500 -1.59 -10.96 -4.27
C VAL A 500 -2.70 -10.60 -5.27
N GLN A 501 -3.72 -9.92 -4.79
CA GLN A 501 -4.78 -9.38 -5.62
C GLN A 501 -4.29 -8.07 -6.23
N VAL A 502 -4.42 -7.92 -7.54
CA VAL A 502 -3.97 -6.74 -8.30
C VAL A 502 -5.05 -6.31 -9.28
N ARG A 503 -5.07 -5.03 -9.62
CA ARG A 503 -5.86 -4.51 -10.74
C ARG A 503 -4.94 -4.31 -11.94
N ASN A 504 -5.25 -4.93 -13.08
CA ASN A 504 -4.61 -4.66 -14.35
C ASN A 504 -5.35 -3.49 -15.03
N VAL A 505 -4.67 -2.37 -15.26
CA VAL A 505 -5.26 -1.16 -15.83
C VAL A 505 -4.81 -0.86 -17.27
N LEU A 506 -3.87 -1.66 -17.80
CA LEU A 506 -3.35 -1.51 -19.17
C LEU A 506 -3.77 -2.73 -20.03
N GLY A 507 -2.96 -3.08 -21.01
CA GLY A 507 -3.22 -4.20 -21.92
C GLY A 507 -3.32 -5.57 -21.25
N SER A 508 -3.69 -6.59 -22.01
CA SER A 508 -3.72 -7.95 -21.49
C SER A 508 -2.33 -8.58 -21.49
N GLY A 509 -2.03 -9.42 -20.50
CA GLY A 509 -0.79 -10.19 -20.42
C GLY A 509 -1.02 -11.69 -20.48
N SER A 510 -0.24 -12.40 -21.30
CA SER A 510 -0.24 -13.86 -21.38
C SER A 510 1.19 -14.41 -21.30
N ALA A 511 1.34 -15.68 -20.93
CA ALA A 511 2.63 -16.36 -20.77
C ALA A 511 3.60 -15.63 -19.82
N LEU A 512 3.05 -15.10 -18.74
CA LEU A 512 3.81 -14.40 -17.71
C LEU A 512 4.15 -15.33 -16.54
N GLN A 513 5.24 -15.02 -15.87
CA GLN A 513 5.66 -15.65 -14.62
C GLN A 513 5.63 -14.64 -13.49
N ALA A 514 5.14 -15.05 -12.32
CA ALA A 514 5.22 -14.28 -11.08
C ALA A 514 6.18 -14.93 -10.11
N ARG A 515 7.08 -14.14 -9.55
CA ARG A 515 8.00 -14.57 -8.50
C ARG A 515 7.78 -13.77 -7.22
N LEU A 516 7.53 -14.48 -6.12
CA LEU A 516 7.43 -13.90 -4.79
C LEU A 516 8.75 -14.09 -4.03
N ARG A 517 9.24 -13.03 -3.37
CA ARG A 517 10.45 -13.05 -2.54
C ARG A 517 10.22 -12.32 -1.23
N ALA A 518 10.81 -12.81 -0.14
CA ALA A 518 10.99 -12.03 1.08
C ALA A 518 12.07 -10.98 0.82
N ALA A 519 11.77 -9.71 1.04
CA ALA A 519 12.63 -8.61 0.65
C ALA A 519 13.28 -7.91 1.85
N ALA A 520 12.56 -7.67 2.94
CA ALA A 520 13.08 -7.01 4.14
C ALA A 520 12.19 -7.31 5.37
N GLY A 521 12.65 -6.95 6.56
CA GLY A 521 11.94 -7.15 7.82
C GLY A 521 12.15 -8.55 8.39
N ALA A 522 11.11 -9.19 8.89
CA ALA A 522 11.15 -10.49 9.56
C ALA A 522 11.39 -11.68 8.58
N VAL A 523 12.43 -11.62 7.76
CA VAL A 523 12.73 -12.61 6.70
C VAL A 523 13.01 -13.99 7.29
N ASP A 524 13.65 -14.06 8.43
CA ASP A 524 13.99 -15.30 9.17
C ASP A 524 12.75 -15.95 9.83
N ALA A 525 11.67 -15.18 10.04
CA ALA A 525 10.44 -15.64 10.65
C ALA A 525 9.54 -16.44 9.69
N VAL A 526 9.86 -16.45 8.39
CA VAL A 526 8.97 -17.00 7.36
C VAL A 526 9.77 -17.85 6.38
N GLU A 527 9.22 -19.01 6.02
CA GLU A 527 9.68 -19.83 4.91
C GLU A 527 8.72 -19.74 3.74
N LEU A 528 9.22 -19.35 2.57
CA LEU A 528 8.47 -19.40 1.31
C LEU A 528 8.65 -20.80 0.72
N LEU A 529 7.60 -21.63 0.78
CA LEU A 529 7.63 -23.00 0.24
C LEU A 529 7.51 -23.02 -1.29
N ASP A 530 6.85 -22.00 -1.85
CA ASP A 530 6.71 -21.76 -3.28
C ASP A 530 7.05 -20.32 -3.62
N THR A 531 7.84 -20.10 -4.65
CA THR A 531 8.27 -18.75 -5.03
C THR A 531 7.95 -18.38 -6.48
N LEU A 532 7.52 -19.33 -7.31
CA LEU A 532 7.27 -19.11 -8.72
C LEU A 532 5.88 -19.64 -9.13
N ARG A 533 5.19 -18.86 -9.95
CA ARG A 533 3.91 -19.23 -10.57
C ARG A 533 3.89 -18.81 -12.03
N GLU A 534 3.44 -19.71 -12.90
CA GLU A 534 2.94 -19.36 -14.22
C GLU A 534 1.61 -18.65 -14.05
N LEU A 535 1.43 -17.53 -14.76
CA LEU A 535 0.21 -16.74 -14.67
C LEU A 535 -0.75 -17.13 -15.78
N PRO A 536 -2.04 -17.28 -15.45
CA PRO A 536 -3.08 -17.30 -16.48
C PRO A 536 -3.09 -15.98 -17.23
N LEU A 537 -3.90 -15.89 -18.30
CA LEU A 537 -4.17 -14.62 -18.95
C LEU A 537 -4.59 -13.57 -17.91
N LEU A 538 -3.91 -12.42 -17.89
CA LEU A 538 -4.32 -11.25 -17.13
C LEU A 538 -5.09 -10.30 -18.05
N PRO A 539 -6.42 -10.32 -18.04
CA PRO A 539 -7.20 -9.48 -18.95
C PRO A 539 -6.99 -7.98 -18.64
N ALA A 540 -7.08 -7.14 -19.68
CA ALA A 540 -7.11 -5.70 -19.50
C ALA A 540 -8.29 -5.26 -18.61
N ASN A 541 -8.11 -4.19 -17.84
CA ASN A 541 -9.13 -3.62 -16.95
C ASN A 541 -9.80 -4.62 -15.98
N SER A 542 -9.03 -5.59 -15.47
CA SER A 542 -9.53 -6.64 -14.59
C SER A 542 -8.85 -6.68 -13.23
N ILE A 543 -9.53 -7.27 -12.24
CA ILE A 543 -8.94 -7.64 -10.96
C ILE A 543 -8.55 -9.12 -11.05
N SER A 544 -7.30 -9.42 -10.72
CA SER A 544 -6.75 -10.78 -10.77
C SER A 544 -6.05 -11.12 -9.45
N ARG A 545 -6.03 -12.42 -9.11
CA ARG A 545 -5.28 -12.94 -7.96
C ARG A 545 -4.08 -13.73 -8.46
N ILE A 546 -2.89 -13.31 -8.04
CA ILE A 546 -1.61 -13.94 -8.37
C ILE A 546 -1.20 -14.83 -7.20
N GLY A 547 -1.07 -16.11 -7.46
CA GLY A 547 -0.78 -17.13 -6.44
C GLY A 547 -1.47 -18.46 -6.72
N PRO A 548 -1.71 -19.32 -5.70
CA PRO A 548 -1.24 -19.13 -4.33
C PRO A 548 0.25 -19.42 -4.19
N PHE A 549 0.89 -18.69 -3.29
CA PHE A 549 2.24 -19.00 -2.81
C PHE A 549 2.11 -19.60 -1.40
N ARG A 550 2.66 -20.78 -1.16
CA ARG A 550 2.62 -21.39 0.17
C ARG A 550 3.70 -20.78 1.05
N VAL A 551 3.32 -20.41 2.26
CA VAL A 551 4.17 -19.73 3.21
C VAL A 551 4.02 -20.40 4.57
N PHE A 552 5.12 -20.52 5.30
CA PHE A 552 5.17 -21.15 6.60
C PHE A 552 5.81 -20.20 7.63
N PRO A 553 5.03 -19.53 8.51
CA PRO A 553 5.56 -18.78 9.63
C PRO A 553 6.29 -19.71 10.62
N ARG A 554 7.59 -19.47 10.84
CA ARG A 554 8.46 -20.32 11.67
C ARG A 554 8.41 -19.95 13.14
N ARG A 555 8.21 -18.69 13.46
CA ARG A 555 8.17 -18.15 14.82
C ARG A 555 7.11 -17.11 15.01
N GLN A 556 6.68 -16.94 16.26
CA GLN A 556 5.76 -15.88 16.67
C GLN A 556 6.46 -14.53 16.54
N THR A 557 5.96 -13.64 15.68
CA THR A 557 6.37 -12.26 15.56
C THR A 557 5.32 -11.42 14.84
N THR A 558 5.16 -10.20 15.29
CA THR A 558 4.35 -9.16 14.64
C THR A 558 5.19 -8.25 13.75
N ASP A 559 6.52 -8.38 13.78
CA ASP A 559 7.39 -7.59 12.91
C ASP A 559 7.02 -7.83 11.45
N PRO A 560 6.79 -6.77 10.68
CA PRO A 560 6.33 -6.93 9.31
C PRO A 560 7.43 -7.51 8.41
N LEU A 561 7.01 -8.32 7.46
CA LEU A 561 7.81 -8.80 6.35
C LEU A 561 7.38 -8.07 5.08
N LEU A 562 8.32 -7.47 4.39
CA LEU A 562 8.12 -6.96 3.03
C LEU A 562 8.24 -8.11 2.04
N LEU A 563 7.21 -8.35 1.26
CA LEU A 563 7.20 -9.28 0.14
C LEU A 563 7.31 -8.50 -1.17
N ARG A 564 8.20 -8.93 -2.06
CA ARG A 564 8.34 -8.45 -3.43
C ARG A 564 7.69 -9.44 -4.38
N LEU A 565 6.69 -9.00 -5.13
CA LEU A 565 6.13 -9.70 -6.28
C LEU A 565 6.72 -9.11 -7.56
N GLU A 566 7.37 -9.93 -8.36
CA GLU A 566 7.88 -9.56 -9.67
C GLU A 566 7.18 -10.39 -10.74
N CYS A 567 6.47 -9.72 -11.64
CA CYS A 567 5.84 -10.32 -12.80
C CYS A 567 6.66 -10.00 -14.05
N ARG A 568 6.97 -11.03 -14.86
CA ARG A 568 7.76 -10.86 -16.08
C ARG A 568 7.37 -11.88 -17.15
N ASP A 569 7.65 -11.56 -18.38
CA ASP A 569 7.60 -12.51 -19.50
C ASP A 569 8.88 -13.34 -19.62
N SER A 570 8.89 -14.35 -20.49
CA SER A 570 10.05 -15.20 -20.74
C SER A 570 11.19 -14.50 -21.48
N THR A 571 10.90 -13.36 -22.13
CA THR A 571 11.85 -12.60 -22.92
C THR A 571 12.60 -11.55 -22.11
N GLY A 572 12.07 -11.16 -20.95
CA GLY A 572 12.54 -10.04 -20.14
C GLY A 572 12.11 -8.67 -20.64
N TRP A 573 11.26 -8.62 -21.67
CA TRP A 573 10.68 -7.39 -22.19
C TRP A 573 9.67 -6.75 -21.23
N TYR A 574 8.85 -7.59 -20.60
CA TYR A 574 7.91 -7.16 -19.57
C TYR A 574 8.46 -7.45 -18.18
N ARG A 575 8.46 -6.44 -17.34
CA ARG A 575 8.76 -6.55 -15.91
C ARG A 575 7.89 -5.54 -15.15
N ASP A 576 7.18 -6.02 -14.12
CA ASP A 576 6.45 -5.18 -13.17
C ASP A 576 6.75 -5.65 -11.75
N VAL A 577 7.03 -4.71 -10.84
CA VAL A 577 7.44 -4.99 -9.46
C VAL A 577 6.46 -4.33 -8.50
N LEU A 578 5.95 -5.13 -7.58
CA LEU A 578 5.02 -4.72 -6.54
C LEU A 578 5.56 -5.12 -5.17
N PHE A 579 5.29 -4.30 -4.18
CA PHE A 579 5.58 -4.60 -2.79
C PHE A 579 4.29 -4.73 -1.99
N VAL A 580 4.24 -5.74 -1.10
CA VAL A 580 3.14 -5.96 -0.17
C VAL A 580 3.69 -6.27 1.21
N ARG A 581 3.01 -5.78 2.24
CA ARG A 581 3.34 -6.04 3.64
C ARG A 581 2.64 -7.30 4.10
N PHE A 582 3.37 -8.18 4.77
CA PHE A 582 2.85 -9.37 5.41
C PHE A 582 3.24 -9.38 6.89
N VAL A 583 2.29 -9.64 7.77
CA VAL A 583 2.57 -9.85 9.20
C VAL A 583 2.60 -11.36 9.44
N PRO A 584 3.76 -11.93 9.83
CA PRO A 584 3.92 -13.37 9.93
C PRO A 584 2.95 -14.04 10.91
N VAL A 585 2.70 -13.41 12.05
CA VAL A 585 1.66 -13.87 12.99
C VAL A 585 0.97 -12.65 13.61
N PRO A 586 -0.26 -12.32 13.20
CA PRO A 586 -0.96 -11.16 13.71
C PRO A 586 -1.37 -11.35 15.19
N ASN A 587 -1.21 -10.30 15.98
CA ASN A 587 -1.60 -10.26 17.42
C ASN A 587 -2.93 -9.54 17.65
N PHE A 588 -3.72 -9.37 16.62
CA PHE A 588 -5.04 -8.72 16.70
C PHE A 588 -6.10 -9.53 15.94
N THR A 589 -7.34 -9.24 16.24
CA THR A 589 -8.52 -9.80 15.57
C THR A 589 -9.44 -8.69 15.12
N ILE A 590 -10.05 -8.84 13.94
CA ILE A 590 -11.07 -7.94 13.43
C ILE A 590 -12.45 -8.58 13.65
N PHE A 591 -13.33 -7.89 14.37
CA PHE A 591 -14.74 -8.22 14.48
C PHE A 591 -15.57 -7.25 13.63
N GLY A 592 -16.65 -7.74 12.99
CA GLY A 592 -17.43 -6.87 12.14
C GLY A 592 -18.76 -7.46 11.66
N ASN A 593 -19.62 -6.57 11.16
CA ASN A 593 -20.83 -6.86 10.41
C ASN A 593 -20.86 -6.00 9.13
N ALA A 594 -22.00 -5.92 8.45
CA ALA A 594 -22.16 -5.11 7.25
C ALA A 594 -22.07 -3.60 7.47
N VAL A 595 -22.22 -3.13 8.71
CA VAL A 595 -22.33 -1.70 9.08
C VAL A 595 -21.09 -1.20 9.77
N ALA A 596 -20.43 -2.03 10.59
CA ALA A 596 -19.27 -1.64 11.37
C ALA A 596 -18.24 -2.75 11.51
N GLN A 597 -16.98 -2.36 11.64
CA GLN A 597 -15.85 -3.24 11.94
C GLN A 597 -14.92 -2.58 12.95
N PHE A 598 -14.29 -3.37 13.80
CA PHE A 598 -13.24 -2.89 14.71
C PHE A 598 -12.19 -3.97 14.94
N SER A 599 -10.99 -3.55 15.29
CA SER A 599 -9.93 -4.47 15.70
C SER A 599 -9.66 -4.38 17.21
N ILE A 600 -9.30 -5.52 17.78
CA ILE A 600 -8.86 -5.66 19.16
C ILE A 600 -7.59 -6.51 19.19
N ALA A 601 -6.57 -6.04 19.90
CA ALA A 601 -5.33 -6.79 20.07
C ALA A 601 -5.46 -7.82 21.17
N ASP A 602 -4.66 -8.86 21.10
CA ASP A 602 -4.67 -9.96 22.07
C ASP A 602 -4.33 -9.51 23.49
N ASP A 603 -3.55 -8.46 23.64
CA ASP A 603 -3.12 -7.88 24.93
C ASP A 603 -4.10 -6.86 25.52
N GLY A 604 -5.22 -6.60 24.84
CA GLY A 604 -6.29 -5.72 25.32
C GLY A 604 -6.29 -4.32 24.74
N ALA A 605 -5.42 -4.00 23.77
CA ALA A 605 -5.58 -2.76 23.02
C ALA A 605 -6.82 -2.81 22.12
N LEU A 606 -7.51 -1.69 22.01
CA LEU A 606 -8.70 -1.54 21.18
C LEU A 606 -8.38 -0.60 20.01
N GLY A 607 -8.82 -0.93 18.81
CA GLY A 607 -8.47 -0.20 17.62
C GLY A 607 -7.19 -0.72 16.96
N PHE A 608 -6.14 0.09 16.89
CA PHE A 608 -4.86 -0.36 16.33
C PHE A 608 -3.99 -1.08 17.39
N ALA A 609 -3.26 -2.09 16.93
CA ALA A 609 -2.40 -2.90 17.80
C ALA A 609 -0.98 -2.34 17.95
N ASP A 610 -0.59 -1.35 17.17
CA ASP A 610 0.77 -0.78 17.06
C ASP A 610 0.78 0.75 17.18
N PHE A 611 0.02 1.31 18.12
CA PHE A 611 0.09 2.73 18.41
C PHE A 611 1.54 3.16 18.74
N PRO A 612 2.06 4.30 18.23
CA PRO A 612 1.36 5.32 17.43
C PRO A 612 1.38 5.09 15.90
N ASP A 613 1.97 4.02 15.38
CA ASP A 613 2.12 3.79 13.94
C ASP A 613 0.78 3.51 13.24
N ASN A 614 -0.20 2.94 13.95
CA ASN A 614 -1.56 2.65 13.49
C ASN A 614 -1.63 1.87 12.17
N THR A 615 -0.74 0.90 11.99
CA THR A 615 -0.61 0.07 10.79
C THR A 615 -1.11 -1.37 10.97
N LEU A 616 -1.29 -1.81 12.21
CA LEU A 616 -1.78 -3.14 12.57
C LEU A 616 -3.20 -3.03 13.13
N GLY A 617 -4.18 -3.46 12.36
CA GLY A 617 -5.59 -3.32 12.69
C GLY A 617 -6.31 -2.37 11.74
N ILE A 618 -7.53 -1.99 12.10
CA ILE A 618 -8.39 -1.11 11.28
C ILE A 618 -9.00 0.05 12.05
N GLY A 619 -8.62 0.23 13.33
CA GLY A 619 -9.32 1.17 14.20
C GLY A 619 -10.78 0.75 14.42
N PHE A 620 -11.70 1.70 14.30
CA PHE A 620 -13.15 1.47 14.23
C PHE A 620 -13.68 2.07 12.93
N ARG A 621 -14.45 1.27 12.16
CA ARG A 621 -15.11 1.68 10.92
C ARG A 621 -16.61 1.69 11.12
N TYR A 622 -17.29 2.69 10.61
CA TYR A 622 -18.75 2.78 10.55
C TYR A 622 -19.18 3.19 9.16
N ARG A 623 -19.82 2.29 8.41
CA ARG A 623 -20.15 2.46 6.99
C ARG A 623 -18.89 2.83 6.19
N ASP A 624 -18.90 3.98 5.53
CA ASP A 624 -17.77 4.49 4.75
C ASP A 624 -16.77 5.30 5.60
N ALA A 625 -17.13 5.66 6.85
CA ALA A 625 -16.25 6.35 7.76
C ALA A 625 -15.29 5.35 8.43
N CYS A 626 -13.99 5.58 8.33
CA CYS A 626 -12.96 4.73 8.89
C CYS A 626 -12.05 5.50 9.85
N GLY A 627 -11.36 4.76 10.74
CA GLY A 627 -10.43 5.36 11.70
C GLY A 627 -11.08 6.21 12.79
N LEU A 628 -12.37 5.99 13.06
CA LEU A 628 -13.08 6.74 14.11
C LEU A 628 -12.51 6.51 15.51
N LEU A 629 -11.82 5.41 15.77
CA LEU A 629 -11.07 5.13 16.99
C LEU A 629 -9.58 5.18 16.66
N TYR A 630 -8.91 6.26 17.08
CA TYR A 630 -7.48 6.49 16.84
C TYR A 630 -6.61 5.57 17.69
N SER A 631 -6.90 5.52 19.00
CA SER A 631 -6.21 4.61 19.92
C SER A 631 -7.12 4.23 21.06
N GLY A 632 -6.90 3.06 21.64
CA GLY A 632 -7.64 2.61 22.79
C GLY A 632 -6.98 1.45 23.50
N GLY A 633 -7.41 1.18 24.72
CA GLY A 633 -6.89 0.05 25.46
C GLY A 633 -7.40 -0.07 26.86
N LEU A 634 -7.25 -1.27 27.37
CA LEU A 634 -7.66 -1.68 28.73
C LEU A 634 -6.62 -1.23 29.76
N PHE A 635 -7.10 -0.77 30.92
CA PHE A 635 -6.29 -0.68 32.13
C PHE A 635 -7.11 -1.12 33.36
N ALA A 636 -6.44 -1.66 34.35
CA ALA A 636 -7.07 -2.15 35.58
C ALA A 636 -6.21 -1.84 36.79
N GLY A 637 -6.82 -1.74 37.94
CA GLY A 637 -6.09 -1.40 39.15
C GLY A 637 -6.76 -1.84 40.48
N SER A 638 -5.93 -2.08 41.48
CA SER A 638 -6.28 -2.34 42.86
C SER A 638 -5.19 -1.82 43.79
N ASP A 639 -5.54 -1.32 44.94
CA ASP A 639 -4.60 -0.89 46.00
C ASP A 639 -3.46 0.04 45.51
N ASN A 640 -3.80 1.06 44.71
CA ASN A 640 -2.87 2.02 44.10
C ASN A 640 -1.89 1.42 43.09
N ARG A 641 -2.08 0.20 42.60
CA ARG A 641 -1.32 -0.41 41.53
C ARG A 641 -2.15 -0.46 40.27
N ILE A 642 -1.54 -0.15 39.14
CA ILE A 642 -2.17 -0.12 37.82
C ILE A 642 -1.39 -1.00 36.84
N VAL A 643 -2.12 -1.78 36.08
CA VAL A 643 -1.68 -2.55 34.90
C VAL A 643 -2.43 -2.09 33.66
N SER A 644 -1.76 -1.97 32.53
CA SER A 644 -2.30 -1.26 31.38
C SER A 644 -1.84 -1.86 30.04
N ALA A 645 -2.74 -1.84 29.06
CA ALA A 645 -2.46 -1.99 27.62
C ALA A 645 -2.93 -0.75 26.84
N ALA A 646 -3.25 0.33 27.54
CA ALA A 646 -3.67 1.58 26.94
C ALA A 646 -2.46 2.40 26.47
N PRO A 647 -2.67 3.41 25.61
CA PRO A 647 -1.61 4.31 25.14
C PRO A 647 -0.86 4.98 26.29
N SER A 648 0.41 5.35 26.05
CA SER A 648 1.31 6.06 26.95
C SER A 648 2.19 7.04 26.17
N LEU A 649 2.95 7.89 26.86
CA LEU A 649 3.82 8.90 26.24
C LEU A 649 4.80 8.33 25.18
N PHE A 650 5.28 7.10 25.38
CA PHE A 650 6.27 6.46 24.50
C PHE A 650 5.70 5.29 23.67
N GLY A 651 4.40 5.31 23.40
CA GLY A 651 3.73 4.26 22.65
C GLY A 651 2.57 3.68 23.42
N ARG A 652 2.61 2.40 23.78
CA ARG A 652 1.56 1.69 24.49
C ARG A 652 2.14 0.82 25.62
N ASP A 653 1.44 0.77 26.73
CA ASP A 653 1.79 -0.14 27.80
C ASP A 653 1.55 -1.60 27.36
N SER A 654 2.36 -2.52 27.84
CA SER A 654 2.31 -3.95 27.52
C SER A 654 2.35 -4.82 28.78
N ASP A 655 1.62 -4.40 29.80
CA ASP A 655 1.61 -5.07 31.13
C ASP A 655 0.89 -6.42 31.12
N PHE A 656 0.07 -6.70 30.11
CA PHE A 656 -0.68 -7.94 30.01
C PHE A 656 0.05 -9.02 29.20
N ALA A 657 0.17 -10.21 29.79
CA ALA A 657 0.57 -11.42 29.08
C ALA A 657 -0.67 -12.15 28.54
N VAL A 658 -0.62 -12.55 27.28
CA VAL A 658 -1.69 -13.29 26.63
C VAL A 658 -1.63 -14.75 27.02
N LEU A 659 -2.62 -15.23 27.76
CA LEU A 659 -2.77 -16.64 28.13
C LEU A 659 -3.55 -17.42 27.07
N LYS A 660 -4.55 -16.76 26.44
CA LYS A 660 -5.35 -17.32 25.36
C LYS A 660 -5.73 -16.19 24.41
N PRO A 661 -5.33 -16.24 23.13
CA PRO A 661 -5.72 -15.24 22.15
C PRO A 661 -7.14 -15.43 21.63
N PHE A 662 -7.69 -14.44 20.98
CA PHE A 662 -8.89 -14.58 20.14
C PHE A 662 -8.61 -15.53 18.97
N ALA A 663 -9.60 -16.33 18.57
CA ALA A 663 -9.50 -17.20 17.38
C ALA A 663 -10.91 -17.39 16.77
N PRO A 664 -11.50 -16.34 16.17
CA PRO A 664 -12.80 -16.42 15.54
C PRO A 664 -12.76 -17.32 14.27
N PRO A 665 -13.92 -17.94 13.90
CA PRO A 665 -15.23 -17.80 14.54
C PRO A 665 -15.43 -18.61 15.83
N GLU A 666 -14.57 -19.59 16.14
CA GLU A 666 -14.79 -20.55 17.22
C GLU A 666 -14.53 -19.93 18.61
N VAL A 667 -13.53 -19.03 18.71
CA VAL A 667 -13.14 -18.42 19.99
C VAL A 667 -13.28 -16.91 19.93
N THR A 668 -14.37 -16.41 20.50
CA THR A 668 -14.69 -14.97 20.60
C THR A 668 -14.19 -14.34 21.90
N SER A 669 -13.37 -15.02 22.69
CA SER A 669 -12.77 -14.50 23.91
C SER A 669 -11.26 -14.69 23.94
N ASN A 670 -10.56 -13.76 24.58
CA ASN A 670 -9.17 -13.90 24.98
C ASN A 670 -9.05 -13.95 26.50
N VAL A 671 -7.91 -14.41 26.99
CA VAL A 671 -7.59 -14.43 28.42
C VAL A 671 -6.21 -13.83 28.65
N LEU A 672 -6.14 -12.88 29.54
CA LEU A 672 -4.96 -12.08 29.88
C LEU A 672 -4.57 -12.31 31.35
N SER A 673 -3.30 -12.08 31.67
CA SER A 673 -2.80 -11.90 33.04
C SER A 673 -1.83 -10.72 33.07
N ASP A 674 -1.65 -10.12 34.24
CA ASP A 674 -0.74 -9.01 34.48
C ASP A 674 0.73 -9.44 34.65
N ALA A 675 1.10 -10.61 34.12
CA ALA A 675 2.44 -11.20 34.32
C ALA A 675 3.58 -10.40 33.66
N ASN A 676 3.28 -9.60 32.62
CA ASN A 676 4.25 -8.75 31.96
C ASN A 676 4.49 -7.41 32.69
N ALA A 677 3.60 -7.04 33.63
CA ALA A 677 3.78 -5.82 34.42
C ALA A 677 5.04 -5.90 35.31
N PRO A 678 5.74 -4.79 35.56
CA PRO A 678 6.77 -4.70 36.59
C PRO A 678 6.24 -5.22 37.94
N GLU A 679 7.06 -5.88 38.73
CA GLU A 679 6.64 -6.49 40.01
C GLU A 679 5.96 -5.48 40.95
N SER A 680 6.42 -4.22 40.95
CA SER A 680 5.83 -3.13 41.73
C SER A 680 4.42 -2.73 41.28
N HIS A 681 4.01 -3.04 40.06
CA HIS A 681 2.69 -2.72 39.49
C HIS A 681 1.77 -3.94 39.40
N ARG A 682 2.32 -5.14 39.45
CA ARG A 682 1.56 -6.40 39.36
C ARG A 682 0.58 -6.55 40.50
N ILE A 683 -0.68 -6.85 40.20
CA ILE A 683 -1.75 -7.02 41.16
C ILE A 683 -2.20 -8.48 41.30
N GLY A 684 -1.83 -9.35 40.35
CA GLY A 684 -2.30 -10.73 40.30
C GLY A 684 -3.67 -10.87 39.66
N LEU A 685 -3.93 -10.11 38.64
CA LEU A 685 -5.17 -10.09 37.88
C LEU A 685 -5.15 -11.10 36.72
N ARG A 686 -6.25 -11.87 36.62
CA ARG A 686 -6.61 -12.55 35.38
C ARG A 686 -7.84 -11.90 34.78
N LEU A 687 -7.86 -11.69 33.48
CA LEU A 687 -8.92 -10.98 32.81
C LEU A 687 -9.35 -11.76 31.55
N GLU A 688 -10.65 -11.85 31.31
CA GLU A 688 -11.23 -12.37 30.09
C GLU A 688 -12.03 -11.26 29.41
N GLN A 689 -11.78 -11.03 28.12
CA GLN A 689 -12.57 -10.18 27.24
C GLN A 689 -13.34 -11.09 26.29
N ARG A 690 -14.66 -10.98 26.24
CA ARG A 690 -15.50 -11.80 25.36
C ARG A 690 -16.38 -10.93 24.49
N PHE A 691 -16.20 -11.01 23.17
CA PHE A 691 -17.08 -10.37 22.22
C PHE A 691 -18.40 -11.12 22.12
N LEU A 692 -19.50 -10.44 22.40
CA LEU A 692 -20.85 -10.99 22.36
C LEU A 692 -21.61 -10.67 21.07
N GLY A 693 -20.96 -10.05 20.09
CA GLY A 693 -21.60 -9.54 18.88
C GLY A 693 -21.98 -8.07 18.99
N PHE A 694 -22.50 -7.53 17.92
CA PHE A 694 -23.12 -6.20 17.91
C PHE A 694 -24.51 -6.25 18.56
N VAL A 695 -25.05 -5.11 19.00
CA VAL A 695 -26.39 -5.01 19.64
C VAL A 695 -27.48 -5.56 18.71
N ALA A 696 -27.36 -5.26 17.40
CA ALA A 696 -28.15 -5.88 16.33
C ALA A 696 -27.27 -6.08 15.10
N GLU A 697 -27.64 -6.96 14.18
CA GLU A 697 -26.88 -7.22 12.94
C GLU A 697 -26.70 -5.96 12.07
N SER A 698 -27.62 -5.02 12.14
CA SER A 698 -27.59 -3.72 11.44
C SER A 698 -27.07 -2.57 12.29
N SER A 699 -26.55 -2.82 13.49
CA SER A 699 -26.03 -1.78 14.39
C SER A 699 -24.51 -1.71 14.37
N ALA A 700 -23.98 -0.56 14.76
CA ALA A 700 -22.54 -0.33 14.90
C ALA A 700 -22.10 -0.25 16.39
N VAL A 701 -22.87 -0.76 17.33
CA VAL A 701 -22.50 -0.83 18.75
C VAL A 701 -22.11 -2.25 19.10
N ALA A 702 -20.83 -2.43 19.40
CA ALA A 702 -20.22 -3.70 19.80
C ALA A 702 -20.41 -3.94 21.31
N ARG A 703 -20.54 -5.21 21.69
CA ARG A 703 -20.69 -5.66 23.09
C ARG A 703 -19.50 -6.50 23.52
N LEU A 704 -18.79 -6.06 24.54
CA LEU A 704 -17.65 -6.75 25.11
C LEU A 704 -17.88 -7.06 26.61
N LEU A 705 -18.04 -8.33 26.94
CA LEU A 705 -18.12 -8.77 28.32
C LEU A 705 -16.74 -8.91 28.94
N ILE A 706 -16.49 -8.16 30.01
CA ILE A 706 -15.22 -8.16 30.73
C ILE A 706 -15.40 -8.93 32.00
N THR A 707 -14.57 -9.94 32.22
CA THR A 707 -14.51 -10.73 33.46
C THR A 707 -13.17 -10.52 34.14
N LEU A 708 -13.16 -10.02 35.35
CA LEU A 708 -11.99 -9.80 36.19
C LEU A 708 -11.95 -10.93 37.27
N GLU A 709 -10.80 -11.60 37.38
CA GLU A 709 -10.60 -12.68 38.38
C GLU A 709 -9.37 -12.34 39.24
N ASN A 710 -9.55 -12.41 40.56
CA ASN A 710 -8.43 -12.37 41.47
C ASN A 710 -7.64 -13.69 41.40
N ALA A 711 -6.52 -13.67 40.69
CA ALA A 711 -5.62 -14.81 40.54
C ALA A 711 -4.44 -14.76 41.53
N SER A 712 -4.41 -13.77 42.45
CA SER A 712 -3.40 -13.65 43.50
C SER A 712 -3.75 -14.57 44.71
N SER A 713 -2.82 -14.67 45.65
CA SER A 713 -3.06 -15.34 46.94
C SER A 713 -3.68 -14.40 47.99
N GLY A 714 -3.81 -13.10 47.71
CA GLY A 714 -4.35 -12.07 48.61
C GLY A 714 -5.76 -11.66 48.22
N THR A 715 -6.42 -10.93 49.13
CA THR A 715 -7.74 -10.34 48.88
C THR A 715 -7.59 -8.91 48.39
N PHE A 716 -8.29 -8.53 47.32
CA PHE A 716 -8.39 -7.14 46.87
C PHE A 716 -9.47 -6.42 47.66
N ALA A 717 -9.14 -5.26 48.17
CA ALA A 717 -10.12 -4.42 48.90
C ALA A 717 -11.09 -3.73 47.91
N ASP A 718 -10.60 -3.36 46.75
CA ASP A 718 -11.37 -2.88 45.62
C ASP A 718 -10.67 -3.31 44.30
N LEU A 719 -11.40 -3.30 43.20
CA LEU A 719 -10.89 -3.63 41.87
C LEU A 719 -11.61 -2.77 40.86
N GLY A 720 -10.84 -2.06 40.01
CA GLY A 720 -11.39 -1.30 38.90
C GLY A 720 -10.79 -1.76 37.58
N ALA A 721 -11.55 -1.64 36.48
CA ALA A 721 -11.06 -1.78 35.14
C ALA A 721 -11.83 -0.86 34.19
N ALA A 722 -11.11 -0.26 33.23
CA ALA A 722 -11.70 0.63 32.27
C ALA A 722 -10.99 0.57 30.92
N TYR A 723 -11.67 1.03 29.90
CA TYR A 723 -11.13 1.26 28.57
C TYR A 723 -10.95 2.76 28.35
N PHE A 724 -9.78 3.12 27.89
CA PHE A 724 -9.51 4.39 27.23
C PHE A 724 -9.88 4.27 25.75
N MET A 725 -10.49 5.28 25.16
CA MET A 725 -10.91 5.34 23.77
C MET A 725 -10.76 6.76 23.26
N ASP A 726 -9.80 6.96 22.36
CA ASP A 726 -9.52 8.22 21.67
C ASP A 726 -10.25 8.23 20.34
N TRP A 727 -11.37 8.97 20.27
CA TRP A 727 -12.24 9.00 19.11
C TRP A 727 -11.93 10.21 18.23
N ASP A 728 -11.49 9.94 17.01
CA ASP A 728 -11.21 10.95 16.00
C ASP A 728 -12.43 11.20 15.10
N LEU A 729 -13.14 12.33 15.32
CA LEU A 729 -14.22 12.77 14.44
C LEU A 729 -13.76 13.92 13.56
N GLY A 730 -13.39 13.62 12.31
CA GLY A 730 -12.98 14.61 11.32
C GLY A 730 -11.50 15.02 11.39
N THR A 731 -11.12 15.97 10.55
CA THR A 731 -9.72 16.41 10.42
C THR A 731 -9.22 17.11 11.68
N GLY A 732 -8.49 16.37 12.55
CA GLY A 732 -7.74 16.92 13.67
C GLY A 732 -8.48 17.21 14.95
N GLY A 733 -9.63 16.57 15.24
CA GLY A 733 -10.25 16.54 16.59
C GLY A 733 -10.70 17.87 17.21
N ARG A 734 -10.39 19.02 16.62
CA ARG A 734 -10.46 20.36 17.21
C ARG A 734 -11.87 20.91 17.52
N ALA A 735 -12.93 20.19 17.16
CA ALA A 735 -14.31 20.66 17.34
C ALA A 735 -15.23 19.57 17.93
N ASN A 736 -14.68 18.55 18.58
CA ASN A 736 -15.45 17.49 19.22
C ASN A 736 -15.97 17.99 20.59
N SER A 737 -17.20 17.60 20.96
CA SER A 737 -17.75 17.83 22.29
C SER A 737 -18.15 16.51 22.94
N ALA A 738 -17.87 16.34 24.22
CA ALA A 738 -18.26 15.16 25.00
C ALA A 738 -19.46 15.48 25.91
N ARG A 739 -20.41 14.57 25.96
CA ARG A 739 -21.59 14.64 26.85
C ARG A 739 -21.79 13.36 27.65
N LEU A 740 -22.17 13.53 28.88
CA LEU A 740 -22.54 12.43 29.76
C LEU A 740 -24.06 12.18 29.75
N PHE A 741 -24.46 10.91 29.56
CA PHE A 741 -25.88 10.51 29.55
C PHE A 741 -26.38 9.86 30.83
N THR A 742 -25.86 10.26 32.02
CA THR A 742 -26.26 9.65 33.31
C THR A 742 -27.71 9.87 33.68
N GLU A 743 -28.34 10.96 33.21
CA GLU A 743 -29.71 11.35 33.60
C GLU A 743 -30.81 10.79 32.71
N ALA A 744 -30.49 10.39 31.50
CA ALA A 744 -31.48 9.93 30.50
C ALA A 744 -31.78 8.41 30.57
N LEU A 745 -30.95 7.65 31.26
CA LEU A 745 -31.05 6.20 31.31
C LEU A 745 -31.82 5.77 32.58
N GLN A 746 -33.13 5.78 32.51
CA GLN A 746 -34.15 5.25 33.47
C GLN A 746 -33.77 5.19 34.97
N PRO A 747 -34.35 6.03 35.84
CA PRO A 747 -34.09 6.04 37.29
C PRO A 747 -34.52 4.78 38.05
N GLU A 748 -35.26 3.87 37.42
CA GLU A 748 -35.80 2.64 38.05
C GLU A 748 -34.84 1.45 38.00
N ILE A 749 -33.61 1.60 37.48
CA ILE A 749 -32.67 0.51 37.29
C ILE A 749 -31.73 0.38 38.49
N ALA A 750 -31.77 -0.77 39.17
CA ALA A 750 -30.93 -1.09 40.35
C ALA A 750 -29.42 -1.29 40.01
N LEU A 751 -29.00 -1.27 38.72
CA LEU A 751 -27.62 -1.46 38.30
C LEU A 751 -27.00 -0.10 37.92
N PRO A 752 -25.86 0.27 38.50
CA PRO A 752 -25.14 1.48 38.10
C PRO A 752 -24.63 1.34 36.65
N HIS A 753 -24.84 2.38 35.86
CA HIS A 753 -24.41 2.48 34.46
C HIS A 753 -24.02 3.91 34.12
N CYS A 754 -23.23 4.07 33.08
CA CYS A 754 -23.03 5.38 32.48
C CYS A 754 -22.85 5.23 30.96
N ALA A 755 -23.13 6.29 30.24
CA ALA A 755 -22.86 6.40 28.80
C ALA A 755 -22.26 7.78 28.52
N GLU A 756 -21.30 7.81 27.64
CA GLU A 756 -20.65 9.02 27.13
C GLU A 756 -20.68 9.03 25.61
N VAL A 757 -20.84 10.21 25.05
CA VAL A 757 -20.97 10.40 23.60
C VAL A 757 -20.12 11.60 23.18
N ILE A 758 -19.41 11.42 22.08
CA ILE A 758 -18.73 12.50 21.35
C ILE A 758 -19.57 12.85 20.12
N GLU A 759 -19.80 14.13 19.91
CA GLU A 759 -20.55 14.65 18.78
C GLU A 759 -19.76 15.69 18.02
N ARG A 760 -19.95 15.72 16.71
CA ARG A 760 -19.53 16.79 15.80
C ARG A 760 -20.53 16.91 14.66
N GLU A 761 -20.90 18.14 14.30
CA GLU A 761 -21.80 18.37 13.17
C GLU A 761 -21.28 17.75 11.87
N GLY A 762 -22.12 17.00 11.17
CA GLY A 762 -21.79 16.30 9.93
C GLY A 762 -21.07 14.95 10.10
N TYR A 763 -20.82 14.51 11.33
CA TYR A 763 -20.18 13.20 11.63
C TYR A 763 -21.11 12.30 12.45
N PRO A 764 -20.90 10.96 12.43
CA PRO A 764 -21.63 10.07 13.30
C PRO A 764 -21.33 10.36 14.78
N SER A 765 -22.30 10.20 15.66
CA SER A 765 -22.07 10.22 17.10
C SER A 765 -21.37 8.92 17.50
N VAL A 766 -20.30 8.99 18.28
CA VAL A 766 -19.53 7.85 18.79
C VAL A 766 -19.57 7.85 20.32
N GLY A 767 -19.37 6.70 20.94
CA GLY A 767 -19.35 6.66 22.40
C GLY A 767 -19.23 5.27 23.00
N ALA A 768 -19.33 5.23 24.32
CA ALA A 768 -19.29 4.01 25.12
C ALA A 768 -20.31 4.05 26.27
N CYS A 769 -20.80 2.86 26.63
CA CYS A 769 -21.67 2.64 27.79
C CYS A 769 -21.11 1.46 28.59
N VAL A 770 -21.06 1.58 29.91
CA VAL A 770 -20.70 0.48 30.82
C VAL A 770 -21.84 0.13 31.74
N VAL A 771 -22.06 -1.16 31.91
CA VAL A 771 -23.14 -1.70 32.75
C VAL A 771 -22.60 -2.79 33.64
N ALA A 772 -22.80 -2.69 34.94
CA ALA A 772 -22.45 -3.75 35.89
C ALA A 772 -23.29 -5.01 35.62
N VAL A 773 -22.62 -6.15 35.54
CA VAL A 773 -23.27 -7.46 35.57
C VAL A 773 -23.29 -7.97 37.01
N ASP A 774 -22.21 -7.77 37.74
CA ASP A 774 -22.10 -8.14 39.15
C ASP A 774 -22.07 -6.89 40.06
N THR A 775 -22.67 -6.96 41.24
CA THR A 775 -22.77 -5.89 42.27
C THR A 775 -22.08 -6.32 43.58
N PRO A 776 -21.58 -5.40 44.43
CA PRO A 776 -21.64 -3.94 44.30
C PRO A 776 -20.61 -3.39 43.31
N ALA A 777 -21.01 -2.43 42.49
CA ALA A 777 -20.16 -1.82 41.48
C ALA A 777 -20.55 -0.34 41.29
N THR A 778 -19.58 0.49 40.93
CA THR A 778 -19.77 1.91 40.59
C THR A 778 -19.17 2.19 39.22
N PRO A 779 -19.91 2.77 38.28
CA PRO A 779 -19.39 3.11 37.00
C PRO A 779 -18.32 4.20 37.11
N GLN A 780 -17.29 4.10 36.24
CA GLN A 780 -16.22 5.06 36.10
C GLN A 780 -16.28 5.55 34.68
N CYS A 781 -16.70 6.78 34.45
CA CYS A 781 -16.80 7.37 33.14
C CYS A 781 -16.26 8.78 33.17
N ALA A 782 -15.45 9.14 32.18
CA ALA A 782 -14.86 10.45 32.03
C ALA A 782 -14.63 10.79 30.56
N GLY A 783 -15.09 11.95 30.14
CA GLY A 783 -14.65 12.62 28.92
C GLY A 783 -13.60 13.69 29.26
N PHE A 784 -12.51 13.76 28.56
CA PHE A 784 -11.41 14.69 28.79
C PHE A 784 -10.56 14.91 27.54
N ALA A 785 -9.72 15.96 27.55
CA ALA A 785 -8.79 16.21 26.47
C ALA A 785 -7.79 15.04 26.34
N ALA A 786 -7.71 14.42 25.15
CA ALA A 786 -6.85 13.26 24.90
C ALA A 786 -5.39 13.47 25.31
N ALA A 787 -4.87 14.69 25.11
CA ALA A 787 -3.52 15.07 25.49
C ALA A 787 -3.19 14.86 26.98
N LEU A 788 -4.17 14.88 27.89
CA LEU A 788 -3.94 14.64 29.32
C LEU A 788 -3.61 13.18 29.62
N PHE A 789 -4.01 12.24 28.79
CA PHE A 789 -3.75 10.81 28.98
C PHE A 789 -2.36 10.38 28.49
N TYR A 790 -1.83 11.09 27.49
CA TYR A 790 -0.51 10.83 26.90
C TYR A 790 0.65 11.50 27.64
N GLY A 791 0.42 12.22 28.73
CA GLY A 791 1.44 12.95 29.48
C GLY A 791 2.23 12.15 30.52
N ASP A 792 3.23 12.78 31.17
CA ASP A 792 4.14 12.16 32.14
C ASP A 792 3.47 11.57 33.41
N ALA A 793 2.21 11.93 33.67
CA ALA A 793 1.44 11.47 34.82
C ALA A 793 0.55 10.25 34.51
N ASP A 794 0.83 9.55 33.43
CA ASP A 794 0.01 8.50 32.84
C ASP A 794 -0.57 7.49 33.87
N ARG A 795 0.26 6.81 34.67
CA ARG A 795 -0.24 5.81 35.65
C ARG A 795 -1.02 6.44 36.82
N VAL A 796 -0.62 7.63 37.25
CA VAL A 796 -1.33 8.38 38.28
C VAL A 796 -2.69 8.84 37.78
N GLN A 797 -2.76 9.27 36.51
CA GLN A 797 -4.02 9.65 35.86
C GLN A 797 -4.96 8.45 35.68
N LYS A 798 -4.45 7.31 35.21
CA LYS A 798 -5.19 6.06 35.12
C LYS A 798 -5.76 5.62 36.48
N GLN A 799 -4.96 5.73 37.54
CA GLN A 799 -5.42 5.47 38.93
C GLN A 799 -6.55 6.40 39.38
N ARG A 800 -6.42 7.71 39.11
CA ARG A 800 -7.47 8.69 39.40
C ARG A 800 -8.77 8.36 38.68
N LEU A 801 -8.70 8.02 37.39
CA LEU A 801 -9.87 7.67 36.61
C LEU A 801 -10.58 6.41 37.11
N LEU A 802 -9.87 5.45 37.76
CA LEU A 802 -10.46 4.28 38.36
C LEU A 802 -11.06 4.55 39.77
N THR A 803 -10.68 5.65 40.43
CA THR A 803 -11.08 5.93 41.83
C THR A 803 -12.01 7.14 41.98
N ALA A 804 -12.02 8.07 41.04
CA ALA A 804 -12.68 9.37 41.19
C ALA A 804 -14.22 9.36 41.01
N GLY A 805 -14.78 8.24 40.53
CA GLY A 805 -16.20 8.22 40.15
C GLY A 805 -16.46 9.00 38.85
N THR A 806 -17.74 9.22 38.59
CA THR A 806 -18.18 9.99 37.39
C THR A 806 -17.87 11.46 37.59
N THR A 807 -16.76 11.94 37.02
CA THR A 807 -16.43 13.37 36.95
C THR A 807 -16.19 13.73 35.48
N VAL A 808 -17.19 14.39 34.89
CA VAL A 808 -17.07 14.99 33.57
C VAL A 808 -16.89 16.48 33.72
N GLN A 809 -15.80 17.02 33.19
CA GLN A 809 -15.80 18.41 32.78
C GLN A 809 -16.28 18.42 31.34
N PRO A 810 -17.41 19.04 31.00
CA PRO A 810 -17.82 19.20 29.62
C PRO A 810 -16.70 19.89 28.85
N ILE A 811 -16.22 19.26 27.77
CA ILE A 811 -15.31 19.89 26.85
C ILE A 811 -16.14 20.36 25.67
N ASP A 812 -16.29 21.68 25.54
CA ASP A 812 -17.11 22.29 24.50
C ASP A 812 -16.45 22.26 23.13
N SER A 813 -15.13 22.11 23.07
CA SER A 813 -14.37 21.92 21.82
C SER A 813 -12.96 21.41 22.08
N GLY A 814 -12.48 20.44 21.29
CA GLY A 814 -11.11 19.92 21.36
C GLY A 814 -10.96 18.48 20.91
N ASP A 815 -9.75 17.97 21.07
CA ASP A 815 -9.42 16.56 20.91
C ASP A 815 -9.85 15.83 22.18
N VAL A 816 -10.88 14.94 22.08
CA VAL A 816 -11.59 14.38 23.23
C VAL A 816 -11.51 12.86 23.22
N ALA A 817 -11.04 12.31 24.34
CA ALA A 817 -11.07 10.89 24.61
C ALA A 817 -12.12 10.52 25.68
N LEU A 818 -12.60 9.29 25.64
CA LEU A 818 -13.49 8.70 26.63
C LEU A 818 -12.76 7.66 27.46
N VAL A 819 -13.08 7.60 28.74
CA VAL A 819 -12.81 6.45 29.60
C VAL A 819 -14.13 5.86 30.07
N ALA A 820 -14.31 4.56 29.87
CA ALA A 820 -15.50 3.85 30.28
C ALA A 820 -15.14 2.54 30.98
N GLY A 821 -15.56 2.38 32.23
CA GLY A 821 -15.20 1.22 33.05
C GLY A 821 -16.05 1.05 34.32
N MET A 822 -15.62 0.13 35.17
CA MET A 822 -16.34 -0.24 36.39
C MET A 822 -15.37 -0.39 37.54
N ARG A 823 -15.75 0.14 38.70
CA ARG A 823 -15.11 -0.12 40.00
C ARG A 823 -16.03 -0.98 40.87
N PHE A 824 -15.52 -2.11 41.33
CA PHE A 824 -16.19 -3.02 42.25
C PHE A 824 -15.71 -2.74 43.67
N THR A 825 -16.63 -2.37 44.55
CA THR A 825 -16.36 -2.11 45.98
C THR A 825 -16.61 -3.36 46.79
N GLY A 826 -15.78 -3.56 47.83
CA GLY A 826 -15.81 -4.71 48.70
C GLY A 826 -14.80 -5.79 48.33
N GLU A 827 -14.51 -6.64 49.28
CA GLU A 827 -13.48 -7.68 49.21
C GLU A 827 -13.70 -8.65 48.07
N LEU A 828 -12.64 -8.88 47.28
CA LEU A 828 -12.60 -9.93 46.27
C LEU A 828 -11.50 -10.93 46.62
N HIS A 829 -11.95 -12.09 47.14
CA HIS A 829 -11.04 -13.17 47.57
C HIS A 829 -10.40 -13.91 46.38
N PRO A 830 -9.30 -14.61 46.58
CA PRO A 830 -8.67 -15.44 45.55
C PRO A 830 -9.66 -16.36 44.83
N GLY A 831 -9.60 -16.36 43.46
CA GLY A 831 -10.48 -17.12 42.58
C GLY A 831 -11.87 -16.54 42.36
N GLN A 832 -12.26 -15.48 43.07
CA GLN A 832 -13.53 -14.79 42.83
C GLN A 832 -13.45 -13.89 41.59
N ARG A 833 -14.63 -13.64 40.98
CA ARG A 833 -14.78 -12.90 39.74
C ARG A 833 -15.75 -11.73 39.86
N ARG A 834 -15.55 -10.73 39.03
CA ARG A 834 -16.48 -9.61 38.79
C ARG A 834 -16.63 -9.37 37.28
N ARG A 835 -17.85 -9.02 36.86
CA ARG A 835 -18.16 -8.85 35.43
C ARG A 835 -18.85 -7.50 35.19
N PHE A 836 -18.52 -6.92 34.04
CA PHE A 836 -19.25 -5.78 33.47
C PHE A 836 -19.32 -5.90 31.95
N LEU A 837 -20.34 -5.28 31.36
CA LEU A 837 -20.50 -5.17 29.91
C LEU A 837 -20.04 -3.78 29.46
N LEU A 838 -19.11 -3.74 28.52
CA LEU A 838 -18.74 -2.55 27.77
C LEU A 838 -19.43 -2.61 26.42
N CYS A 839 -20.18 -1.56 26.08
CA CYS A 839 -20.74 -1.32 24.77
C CYS A 839 -20.10 -0.06 24.20
N PHE A 840 -19.61 -0.13 22.97
CA PHE A 840 -18.95 1.00 22.31
C PHE A 840 -19.23 1.00 20.81
N GLY A 841 -19.25 2.17 20.19
CA GLY A 841 -19.51 2.24 18.76
C GLY A 841 -20.05 3.58 18.29
N ALA A 842 -20.76 3.56 17.16
CA ALA A 842 -21.23 4.72 16.44
C ALA A 842 -22.71 4.61 16.06
N ALA A 843 -23.36 5.76 15.85
CA ALA A 843 -24.70 5.86 15.26
C ALA A 843 -24.84 7.20 14.49
N GLU A 844 -25.89 7.34 13.67
CA GLU A 844 -26.15 8.57 12.90
C GLU A 844 -26.44 9.80 13.77
N SER A 845 -26.83 9.60 15.01
CA SER A 845 -27.09 10.68 15.98
C SER A 845 -26.93 10.19 17.40
N SER A 846 -26.76 11.11 18.36
CA SER A 846 -26.68 10.77 19.79
C SER A 846 -27.97 10.13 20.31
N SER A 847 -29.13 10.49 19.79
CA SER A 847 -30.40 9.84 20.15
C SER A 847 -30.44 8.38 19.67
N ALA A 848 -29.96 8.08 18.46
CA ALA A 848 -29.87 6.72 17.95
C ALA A 848 -28.83 5.90 18.75
N LEU A 849 -27.68 6.49 19.07
CA LEU A 849 -26.66 5.85 19.90
C LEU A 849 -27.17 5.55 21.30
N SER A 850 -27.86 6.50 21.93
CA SER A 850 -28.52 6.32 23.25
C SER A 850 -29.52 5.17 23.23
N ALA A 851 -30.34 5.02 22.20
CA ALA A 851 -31.28 3.91 22.05
C ALA A 851 -30.56 2.54 22.03
N LEU A 852 -29.43 2.45 21.35
CA LEU A 852 -28.59 1.24 21.33
C LEU A 852 -27.98 0.95 22.71
N PHE A 853 -27.57 1.97 23.44
CA PHE A 853 -27.05 1.81 24.81
C PHE A 853 -28.13 1.33 25.78
N HIS A 854 -29.40 1.75 25.64
CA HIS A 854 -30.52 1.19 26.42
C HIS A 854 -30.68 -0.31 26.16
N GLN A 855 -30.48 -0.79 24.92
CA GLN A 855 -30.49 -2.22 24.63
C GLN A 855 -29.35 -2.95 25.35
N CYS A 856 -28.13 -2.35 25.38
CA CYS A 856 -27.01 -2.91 26.15
C CYS A 856 -27.30 -3.08 27.64
N ILE A 857 -28.04 -2.16 28.24
CA ILE A 857 -28.46 -2.26 29.64
C ILE A 857 -29.40 -3.46 29.82
N ALA A 858 -30.35 -3.67 28.91
CA ALA A 858 -31.24 -4.82 28.94
C ALA A 858 -30.46 -6.14 28.78
N ASP A 859 -29.48 -6.18 27.90
CA ASP A 859 -28.62 -7.34 27.67
C ASP A 859 -27.78 -7.69 28.92
N ALA A 860 -27.21 -6.69 29.60
CA ALA A 860 -26.46 -6.90 30.85
C ALA A 860 -27.32 -7.50 31.94
N ARG A 861 -28.61 -7.13 32.05
CA ARG A 861 -29.58 -7.73 32.99
C ARG A 861 -29.80 -9.21 32.69
N ALA A 862 -29.93 -9.59 31.42
CA ALA A 862 -30.07 -10.97 31.01
C ALA A 862 -28.81 -11.80 31.40
N LEU A 863 -27.61 -11.22 31.22
CA LEU A 863 -26.35 -11.84 31.65
C LEU A 863 -26.22 -12.01 33.16
N ALA A 864 -26.78 -11.10 33.97
CA ALA A 864 -26.79 -11.20 35.44
C ALA A 864 -27.69 -12.34 35.96
N VAL A 865 -28.73 -12.67 35.20
CA VAL A 865 -29.66 -13.79 35.51
C VAL A 865 -29.10 -15.15 35.08
N GLU A 866 -28.19 -15.20 34.10
CA GLU A 866 -27.48 -16.41 33.73
C GLU A 866 -26.62 -16.86 34.92
N ALA A 867 -26.90 -18.06 35.44
CA ALA A 867 -26.08 -18.69 36.49
C ALA A 867 -24.58 -18.70 36.07
N PRO A 868 -23.66 -18.57 37.02
CA PRO A 868 -22.23 -18.66 36.69
C PRO A 868 -21.99 -19.91 35.85
N PRO A 869 -21.07 -19.87 34.86
CA PRO A 869 -20.78 -21.01 34.00
C PRO A 869 -20.53 -22.22 34.88
N ALA A 870 -21.24 -23.30 34.59
CA ALA A 870 -21.07 -24.53 35.33
C ALA A 870 -19.58 -24.85 35.50
N PRO A 871 -19.12 -25.30 36.63
CA PRO A 871 -17.71 -25.61 36.84
C PRO A 871 -17.26 -26.51 35.69
N PRO A 872 -16.02 -26.35 35.16
CA PRO A 872 -15.58 -27.08 34.00
C PRO A 872 -15.76 -28.57 34.19
N VAL A 873 -16.38 -29.25 33.25
CA VAL A 873 -16.51 -30.70 33.25
C VAL A 873 -15.09 -31.27 33.19
N LEU A 874 -14.61 -31.75 34.31
CA LEU A 874 -13.31 -32.41 34.42
C LEU A 874 -13.51 -33.91 34.26
N LEU A 875 -13.03 -34.45 33.12
CA LEU A 875 -12.98 -35.90 32.90
C LEU A 875 -11.54 -36.38 33.07
N ARG A 876 -11.33 -37.44 33.80
CA ARG A 876 -10.03 -38.09 34.00
C ARG A 876 -10.13 -39.59 33.74
N TRP A 877 -9.22 -40.10 32.93
CA TRP A 877 -9.05 -41.54 32.80
C TRP A 877 -8.13 -42.09 33.90
N GLN A 878 -8.62 -43.09 34.61
CA GLN A 878 -7.85 -43.82 35.62
C GLN A 878 -7.67 -45.26 35.14
N LEU A 879 -6.45 -45.76 35.15
CA LEU A 879 -6.17 -47.15 34.88
C LEU A 879 -6.58 -48.02 36.05
N PRO A 880 -7.16 -49.24 35.81
CA PRO A 880 -7.52 -49.82 34.52
C PRO A 880 -9.00 -49.58 34.08
N GLY A 881 -9.25 -48.54 33.27
CA GLY A 881 -10.56 -48.44 32.61
C GLY A 881 -11.67 -47.73 33.41
N ILE A 882 -11.33 -46.80 34.30
CA ILE A 882 -12.33 -46.00 35.03
C ILE A 882 -12.31 -44.53 34.54
N LEU A 883 -13.45 -44.06 34.08
CA LEU A 883 -13.63 -42.64 33.81
C LEU A 883 -14.18 -41.97 35.09
N THR A 884 -13.45 -40.99 35.61
CA THR A 884 -13.90 -40.18 36.75
C THR A 884 -14.06 -38.73 36.33
N GLY A 885 -14.91 -37.98 36.99
CA GLY A 885 -15.08 -36.58 36.71
C GLY A 885 -16.05 -35.88 37.62
N THR A 886 -16.26 -34.59 37.32
CA THR A 886 -17.27 -33.73 37.97
C THR A 886 -18.22 -33.18 36.94
N LEU A 887 -19.50 -33.21 37.22
CA LEU A 887 -20.57 -32.63 36.41
C LEU A 887 -21.41 -31.65 37.26
N PRO A 888 -22.01 -30.63 36.63
CA PRO A 888 -22.59 -29.51 37.37
C PRO A 888 -23.88 -29.81 38.12
N LYS A 889 -24.55 -30.91 37.82
CA LYS A 889 -25.78 -31.33 38.50
C LYS A 889 -25.75 -32.83 38.87
N PRO A 890 -26.22 -33.18 40.04
CA PRO A 890 -26.41 -34.61 40.40
C PRO A 890 -27.55 -35.22 39.58
N GLY A 891 -27.58 -36.54 39.53
CA GLY A 891 -28.56 -37.35 38.84
C GLY A 891 -28.06 -38.14 37.66
N GLU A 892 -28.96 -38.63 36.84
CA GLU A 892 -28.59 -39.46 35.68
C GLU A 892 -28.20 -38.61 34.48
N TRP A 893 -27.06 -38.95 33.90
CA TRP A 893 -26.53 -38.34 32.68
C TRP A 893 -26.32 -39.41 31.63
N ARG A 894 -26.54 -39.07 30.37
CA ARG A 894 -26.20 -39.92 29.22
C ARG A 894 -24.82 -39.52 28.70
N LEU A 895 -23.93 -40.51 28.53
CA LEU A 895 -22.61 -40.33 27.96
C LEU A 895 -22.52 -41.08 26.63
N GLU A 896 -21.99 -40.46 25.63
CA GLU A 896 -21.53 -41.09 24.39
C GLU A 896 -20.04 -40.82 24.13
N LEU A 897 -19.35 -41.88 23.74
CA LEU A 897 -17.93 -41.84 23.41
C LEU A 897 -17.75 -42.17 21.92
N TRP A 898 -16.99 -41.35 21.25
CA TRP A 898 -16.78 -41.44 19.80
C TRP A 898 -15.28 -41.48 19.48
N ASP A 899 -14.88 -42.27 18.47
CA ASP A 899 -13.49 -42.23 17.96
C ASP A 899 -13.26 -41.02 17.08
N ILE A 900 -12.01 -40.80 16.64
CA ILE A 900 -11.61 -39.69 15.78
C ILE A 900 -12.21 -39.78 14.37
N LEU A 901 -12.78 -40.92 13.97
CA LEU A 901 -13.46 -41.12 12.69
C LEU A 901 -14.98 -40.88 12.79
N GLY A 902 -15.47 -40.45 13.95
CA GLY A 902 -16.89 -40.18 14.19
C GLY A 902 -17.73 -41.44 14.36
N ARG A 903 -17.16 -42.57 14.78
CA ARG A 903 -17.90 -43.79 15.07
C ARG A 903 -18.19 -43.84 16.57
N ALA A 904 -19.46 -44.06 16.96
CA ALA A 904 -19.85 -44.26 18.34
C ALA A 904 -19.28 -45.56 18.85
N LEU A 905 -18.49 -45.50 19.92
CA LEU A 905 -17.87 -46.61 20.58
C LEU A 905 -18.65 -47.12 21.77
N LEU A 906 -19.30 -46.20 22.46
CA LEU A 906 -20.04 -46.51 23.70
C LEU A 906 -21.16 -45.50 23.91
N THR A 907 -22.30 -45.99 24.38
CA THR A 907 -23.33 -45.17 25.02
C THR A 907 -23.59 -45.73 26.40
N ALA A 908 -23.53 -44.90 27.44
CA ALA A 908 -23.73 -45.28 28.82
C ALA A 908 -24.59 -44.25 29.59
N THR A 909 -25.29 -44.70 30.58
CA THR A 909 -25.89 -43.83 31.60
C THR A 909 -24.99 -43.82 32.82
N LEU A 910 -24.67 -42.64 33.33
CA LEU A 910 -23.85 -42.45 34.53
C LEU A 910 -24.64 -41.72 35.58
N THR A 911 -24.48 -42.09 36.83
CA THR A 911 -25.09 -41.45 37.98
C THR A 911 -24.08 -40.52 38.63
N VAL A 912 -24.43 -39.23 38.72
CA VAL A 912 -23.63 -38.21 39.38
C VAL A 912 -24.10 -38.02 40.79
N ALA A 913 -23.18 -38.14 41.72
CA ALA A 913 -23.44 -37.96 43.15
C ALA A 913 -23.85 -36.50 43.52
N PRO A 914 -24.43 -36.25 44.71
CA PRO A 914 -24.82 -34.91 45.14
C PRO A 914 -23.68 -33.87 45.14
N ASP A 915 -22.45 -34.31 45.32
CA ASP A 915 -21.22 -33.48 45.27
C ASP A 915 -20.70 -33.22 43.84
N GLY A 916 -21.45 -33.66 42.81
CA GLY A 916 -21.11 -33.50 41.40
C GLY A 916 -20.15 -34.54 40.85
N ARG A 917 -19.64 -35.46 41.63
CA ARG A 917 -18.65 -36.48 41.25
C ARG A 917 -19.33 -37.73 40.68
N PHE A 918 -18.62 -38.38 39.79
CA PHE A 918 -19.02 -39.69 39.26
C PHE A 918 -17.81 -40.58 38.98
N GLN A 919 -18.04 -41.87 38.92
CA GLN A 919 -17.12 -42.89 38.43
C GLN A 919 -17.88 -43.84 37.48
N LEU A 920 -17.34 -44.09 36.33
CA LEU A 920 -17.92 -44.99 35.31
C LEU A 920 -16.85 -45.97 34.85
N PRO A 921 -17.01 -47.29 35.13
CA PRO A 921 -16.17 -48.28 34.52
C PRO A 921 -16.46 -48.35 33.01
N LEU A 922 -15.38 -48.26 32.22
CA LEU A 922 -15.43 -48.38 30.79
C LEU A 922 -14.67 -49.63 30.32
N PRO A 923 -15.06 -50.23 29.17
CA PRO A 923 -14.24 -51.32 28.59
C PRO A 923 -12.84 -50.73 28.24
N SER A 924 -11.85 -51.59 28.14
CA SER A 924 -10.48 -51.18 27.77
C SER A 924 -10.51 -50.48 26.41
N LEU A 925 -10.15 -49.20 26.40
CA LEU A 925 -10.03 -48.41 25.21
C LEU A 925 -8.59 -48.42 24.76
N PRO A 926 -8.28 -48.51 23.45
CA PRO A 926 -6.94 -48.27 22.93
C PRO A 926 -6.43 -46.89 23.31
N ALA A 927 -5.11 -46.74 23.42
CA ALA A 927 -4.51 -45.43 23.59
C ALA A 927 -4.93 -44.50 22.46
N GLY A 928 -5.36 -43.28 22.76
CA GLY A 928 -5.86 -42.37 21.76
C GLY A 928 -6.68 -41.21 22.31
N ILE A 929 -7.22 -40.42 21.39
CA ILE A 929 -8.08 -39.27 21.68
C ILE A 929 -9.52 -39.63 21.30
N TYR A 930 -10.45 -39.36 22.19
CA TYR A 930 -11.87 -39.69 22.05
C TYR A 930 -12.72 -38.46 22.30
N ALA A 931 -13.75 -38.24 21.50
CA ALA A 931 -14.74 -37.23 21.75
C ALA A 931 -15.78 -37.77 22.73
N VAL A 932 -16.09 -37.04 23.80
CA VAL A 932 -17.09 -37.38 24.83
C VAL A 932 -18.21 -36.40 24.75
N GLN A 933 -19.45 -36.90 24.65
CA GLN A 933 -20.66 -36.10 24.75
C GLN A 933 -21.43 -36.53 25.97
N LEU A 934 -21.92 -35.57 26.74
CA LEU A 934 -22.67 -35.78 27.96
C LEU A 934 -23.92 -34.91 27.93
N TRP A 935 -25.08 -35.49 28.25
CA TRP A 935 -26.31 -34.72 28.36
C TRP A 935 -27.25 -35.19 29.46
N GLN A 936 -27.94 -34.23 30.06
CA GLN A 936 -29.02 -34.37 31.00
C GLN A 936 -30.09 -33.31 30.70
N HIS A 937 -31.30 -33.71 30.31
CA HIS A 937 -32.39 -32.82 29.93
C HIS A 937 -31.96 -31.79 28.84
N ARG A 938 -31.88 -30.48 29.16
CA ARG A 938 -31.45 -29.41 28.23
C ARG A 938 -29.95 -29.07 28.31
N MET A 939 -29.21 -29.75 29.20
CA MET A 939 -27.75 -29.53 29.30
C MET A 939 -27.00 -30.52 28.43
N HIS A 940 -26.06 -30.02 27.67
CA HIS A 940 -25.21 -30.78 26.77
C HIS A 940 -23.76 -30.29 26.86
N PHE A 941 -22.87 -31.22 27.13
CA PHE A 941 -21.42 -30.94 27.17
C PHE A 941 -20.69 -31.78 26.13
N ARG A 942 -19.69 -31.19 25.51
CA ARG A 942 -18.73 -31.89 24.66
C ARG A 942 -17.33 -31.67 25.18
N THR A 943 -16.51 -32.68 25.27
CA THR A 943 -15.12 -32.61 25.68
C THR A 943 -14.31 -33.72 25.02
N VAL A 944 -13.01 -33.70 25.23
CA VAL A 944 -12.10 -34.67 24.71
C VAL A 944 -11.47 -35.45 25.83
N LEU A 945 -11.41 -36.76 25.70
CA LEU A 945 -10.77 -37.68 26.64
C LEU A 945 -9.49 -38.23 26.00
N ALA A 946 -8.35 -38.02 26.61
CA ALA A 946 -7.10 -38.65 26.22
C ALA A 946 -6.88 -39.91 27.04
N VAL A 947 -6.79 -41.07 26.39
CA VAL A 947 -6.44 -42.35 26.98
C VAL A 947 -4.95 -42.58 26.74
N PRO A 948 -4.13 -42.57 27.79
CA PRO A 948 -2.67 -42.80 27.64
C PRO A 948 -2.36 -44.19 27.12
N PRO A 949 -1.17 -44.39 26.49
CA PRO A 949 -0.73 -45.66 25.94
C PRO A 949 -0.52 -46.73 27.01
#